data_433e833070bae0ef987672bd4c1cbe55
#
_entry.id   433e833070bae0ef987672bd4c1cbe55
#
_cell.length_a   1.000
_cell.length_b   1.000
_cell.length_c   1.000
_cell.angle_alpha   90.00
_cell.angle_beta   90.00
_cell.angle_gamma   90.00
#
_symmetry.space_group_name_H-M   'P 1'
#
loop_
_entity.id
_entity.type
_entity.pdbx_description
1 polymer ?
#
loop_
_entity_poly.entity_id
_entity_poly.type
_entity_poly.pdbx_seq_one_letter_code
_entity_poly.pdbx_strand_id
1 'polypeptide(L)'
;MKKYDYLYRTHDLPSLSDWGPYARDVYALSHIADYEKGLRFDFFMVPGIFRRQFYWPDPLRENGCSPIEASSDLRHFAFRQQLEGMDRFFCDMSYTQIENDLWLGRCHFVNRTKDHHSAALLLYTRISPRQEVVPVMPENCSFIDGLDHSVLEYAIPRYDHNLTSSGGRRGEEPRPGTVGSTCLGKPHYDGFLKCFGENAGDRVTYKLPDRQDGVIFLRALVAENISWELKINIAGKEFIRQFTGSGNFALFELYRGKLLQDDEISITSCGVNGGLRIDGIIIGDAGTTFEDISFQPIGRAVEPQCVTEEQSKIDTFSGSGLNKSYAVWWNCNESARREYWLRDLAHLVSYSNNLRHPFYYSFPNTEIGNEYCRDIYTLPIEIPAGESKTFYTLYCAGKTPENAKTRVQNFSHDPEILEKIFVSAHRKACYYPSTNAGKKYRFGRMMMAAASLTNINFPVRAEGKNIRHHVPDKHFNSLYSWDSGFIGLGFMEIDKNRAIENLNVYLTEPENEVNAFMFHGTPLPVQAYLYWELFNRTQEKELLKFFYPKLRHFYDFLAGHIPTSIFRKAKSNLLRPWEYTYNSGGWDDYPPQWQVYLTKDFSVAPVVTTAHQIRFAKIMRRAAILLDKTSDVAVYDADISSFAEALQKYSYDEKNGIFSFVEHDADGNPTGFHLDPASGVNYNLGMDGVSPLISGICTAEQRNEMFARLADKEHMWTSIGISTVDKQAPYYRTDGYWNGAVWMPHQWFFWKAALDDNRPDFARRIALTALELWEKELRRTRYCFEHFCLSSHQGAGCCHFGGLSSPVLNWFAAYCVKGSFNCGYDTWVLGKKNIADKFTADLLIEGDEGEQTTILYVNGANKSKASFNGKTVPCSTVFPGCCEVVLPKKSSGILEIIPEK
;
A
#
# COMPACT_ATOMS: atom_id res chain seq x y z
N MET A 1 -25.61 5.57 -16.43
CA MET A 1 -24.31 5.64 -15.78
C MET A 1 -23.47 4.48 -16.28
N LYS A 2 -22.27 4.71 -16.76
CA LYS A 2 -21.36 3.63 -17.16
C LYS A 2 -20.91 2.86 -15.90
N LYS A 3 -20.58 1.57 -16.08
CA LYS A 3 -20.31 0.65 -14.96
C LYS A 3 -19.29 1.15 -13.93
N TYR A 4 -18.28 1.91 -14.36
CA TYR A 4 -17.17 2.37 -13.54
C TYR A 4 -17.20 3.88 -13.22
N ASP A 5 -18.27 4.59 -13.60
CA ASP A 5 -18.37 6.06 -13.37
C ASP A 5 -18.25 6.44 -11.88
N TYR A 6 -18.58 5.53 -10.95
CA TYR A 6 -18.44 5.73 -9.50
C TYR A 6 -16.97 5.86 -9.04
N LEU A 7 -16.01 5.46 -9.88
CA LEU A 7 -14.57 5.57 -9.63
C LEU A 7 -13.97 6.86 -10.24
N TYR A 8 -14.79 7.65 -10.95
CA TYR A 8 -14.29 8.86 -11.59
C TYR A 8 -13.93 9.91 -10.54
N ARG A 9 -12.73 10.49 -10.65
CA ARG A 9 -12.17 11.50 -9.74
C ARG A 9 -12.18 11.10 -8.26
N THR A 10 -12.01 9.81 -7.96
CA THR A 10 -11.84 9.35 -6.59
C THR A 10 -10.63 8.44 -6.45
N HIS A 11 -9.95 8.52 -5.31
CA HIS A 11 -8.86 7.63 -4.90
C HIS A 11 -9.24 6.78 -3.68
N ASP A 12 -10.50 6.81 -3.28
CA ASP A 12 -11.05 6.00 -2.19
C ASP A 12 -11.45 4.60 -2.65
N LEU A 13 -11.79 3.75 -1.71
CA LEU A 13 -12.32 2.39 -1.87
C LEU A 13 -13.84 2.39 -1.60
N PRO A 14 -14.69 2.85 -2.51
CA PRO A 14 -16.09 3.15 -2.24
C PRO A 14 -16.96 1.93 -1.95
N SER A 15 -16.51 0.70 -2.28
CA SER A 15 -17.23 -0.52 -1.91
C SER A 15 -17.07 -0.89 -0.42
N LEU A 16 -16.14 -0.26 0.29
CA LEU A 16 -15.97 -0.48 1.72
C LEU A 16 -17.03 0.26 2.54
N SER A 17 -17.47 -0.38 3.61
CA SER A 17 -18.32 0.21 4.63
C SER A 17 -17.56 1.32 5.39
N ASP A 18 -18.31 2.22 6.05
CA ASP A 18 -17.72 3.15 7.04
C ASP A 18 -17.14 2.40 8.25
N TRP A 19 -17.49 1.12 8.41
CA TRP A 19 -16.92 0.21 9.40
C TRP A 19 -15.85 -0.68 8.79
N GLY A 20 -14.70 -0.80 9.48
CA GLY A 20 -13.62 -1.67 9.03
C GLY A 20 -12.38 -1.59 9.93
N PRO A 21 -11.28 -2.28 9.59
CA PRO A 21 -10.04 -2.27 10.35
C PRO A 21 -9.15 -1.06 9.99
N TYR A 22 -9.66 0.17 10.15
CA TYR A 22 -9.04 1.38 9.64
C TYR A 22 -7.98 2.00 10.56
N ALA A 23 -7.86 1.54 11.81
CA ALA A 23 -6.82 1.99 12.72
C ALA A 23 -5.42 1.58 12.22
N ARG A 24 -4.45 2.49 12.38
CA ARG A 24 -3.07 2.30 11.93
C ARG A 24 -2.21 1.57 12.96
N ASP A 25 -2.34 1.96 14.21
CA ASP A 25 -1.47 1.59 15.33
C ASP A 25 -1.92 0.35 16.10
N VAL A 26 -3.20 -0.02 15.96
CA VAL A 26 -3.81 -1.16 16.63
C VAL A 26 -4.67 -1.97 15.67
N TYR A 27 -4.97 -3.19 16.05
CA TYR A 27 -5.99 -4.00 15.40
C TYR A 27 -7.36 -3.73 16.05
N ALA A 28 -8.14 -2.87 15.42
CA ALA A 28 -9.40 -2.36 15.91
C ALA A 28 -10.53 -2.57 14.90
N LEU A 29 -11.76 -2.53 15.40
CA LEU A 29 -12.94 -2.17 14.62
C LEU A 29 -13.06 -0.66 14.64
N SER A 30 -13.03 -0.03 13.48
CA SER A 30 -13.17 1.42 13.34
C SER A 30 -14.46 1.79 12.63
N HIS A 31 -15.04 2.92 13.00
CA HIS A 31 -16.09 3.61 12.25
C HIS A 31 -15.61 5.00 11.86
N ILE A 32 -15.77 5.36 10.59
CA ILE A 32 -15.46 6.71 10.12
C ILE A 32 -16.58 7.64 10.58
N ALA A 33 -16.26 8.49 11.55
CA ALA A 33 -17.21 9.41 12.15
C ALA A 33 -17.44 10.65 11.27
N ASP A 34 -16.39 11.14 10.60
CA ASP A 34 -16.45 12.27 9.70
C ASP A 34 -15.33 12.16 8.66
N TYR A 35 -15.70 12.01 7.37
CA TYR A 35 -14.72 11.90 6.27
C TYR A 35 -13.98 13.20 6.01
N GLU A 36 -14.64 14.33 6.12
CA GLU A 36 -14.03 15.62 5.82
C GLU A 36 -12.97 15.99 6.86
N LYS A 37 -13.29 15.74 8.14
CA LYS A 37 -12.36 15.96 9.24
C LYS A 37 -11.34 14.85 9.44
N GLY A 38 -11.43 13.74 8.69
CA GLY A 38 -10.57 12.58 8.88
C GLY A 38 -10.70 11.97 10.27
N LEU A 39 -11.92 11.94 10.81
CA LEU A 39 -12.20 11.53 12.18
C LEU A 39 -12.73 10.10 12.24
N ARG A 40 -12.13 9.29 13.10
CA ARG A 40 -12.44 7.87 13.28
C ARG A 40 -12.79 7.57 14.74
N PHE A 41 -13.74 6.68 14.94
CA PHE A 41 -14.07 6.12 16.23
C PHE A 41 -13.61 4.65 16.26
N ASP A 42 -12.71 4.29 17.16
CA ASP A 42 -12.09 2.97 17.23
C ASP A 42 -12.57 2.20 18.46
N PHE A 43 -12.85 0.91 18.25
CA PHE A 43 -13.15 -0.06 19.31
C PHE A 43 -12.13 -1.19 19.25
N PHE A 44 -11.43 -1.47 20.32
CA PHE A 44 -10.44 -2.53 20.32
C PHE A 44 -10.30 -3.22 21.67
N MET A 45 -9.93 -4.48 21.59
CA MET A 45 -9.74 -5.36 22.74
C MET A 45 -8.25 -5.56 22.95
N VAL A 46 -7.77 -5.39 24.17
CA VAL A 46 -6.38 -5.59 24.55
C VAL A 46 -6.30 -6.66 25.62
N PRO A 47 -6.05 -7.92 25.26
CA PRO A 47 -5.76 -8.96 26.22
C PRO A 47 -4.34 -8.83 26.77
N GLY A 48 -4.13 -9.28 27.98
CA GLY A 48 -2.82 -9.27 28.61
C GLY A 48 -2.65 -10.38 29.64
N ILE A 49 -1.41 -10.60 30.08
CA ILE A 49 -1.09 -11.50 31.20
C ILE A 49 -1.22 -10.74 32.49
N PHE A 50 -1.84 -11.35 33.50
CA PHE A 50 -1.87 -10.84 34.85
C PHE A 50 -1.06 -11.76 35.76
N ARG A 51 0.09 -11.28 36.29
CA ARG A 51 0.96 -12.05 37.19
C ARG A 51 1.46 -11.18 38.33
N ARG A 52 1.33 -11.66 39.57
CA ARG A 52 1.89 -11.01 40.77
C ARG A 52 1.57 -9.53 40.88
N GLN A 53 0.34 -9.15 40.58
CA GLN A 53 -0.12 -7.74 40.54
C GLN A 53 0.43 -6.91 39.38
N PHE A 54 1.12 -7.53 38.40
CA PHE A 54 1.53 -6.89 37.18
C PHE A 54 0.62 -7.30 36.06
N TYR A 55 0.29 -6.33 35.25
CA TYR A 55 -0.41 -6.51 34.00
C TYR A 55 0.47 -6.07 32.83
N TRP A 56 0.58 -6.90 31.84
CA TRP A 56 1.31 -6.60 30.61
C TRP A 56 0.34 -6.58 29.43
N PRO A 57 -0.37 -5.46 29.20
CA PRO A 57 -1.07 -5.24 27.96
C PRO A 57 -0.07 -4.80 26.91
N ASP A 58 -0.28 -5.24 25.70
CA ASP A 58 0.43 -4.71 24.56
C ASP A 58 -0.56 -4.51 23.40
N PRO A 59 -1.11 -3.31 23.25
CA PRO A 59 -2.05 -3.02 22.19
C PRO A 59 -1.39 -2.83 20.82
N LEU A 60 -0.05 -2.68 20.76
CA LEU A 60 0.63 -2.46 19.50
C LEU A 60 0.61 -3.73 18.66
N ARG A 61 0.18 -3.59 17.42
CA ARG A 61 0.05 -4.69 16.46
C ARG A 61 1.34 -5.45 16.18
N GLU A 62 2.50 -4.86 16.46
CA GLU A 62 3.82 -5.44 16.18
C GLU A 62 4.27 -6.43 17.25
N ASN A 63 3.60 -6.45 18.41
CA ASN A 63 4.05 -7.20 19.56
C ASN A 63 3.21 -8.48 19.80
N GLY A 64 3.41 -9.48 18.95
CA GLY A 64 2.78 -10.79 19.11
C GLY A 64 1.31 -10.85 18.66
N CYS A 65 0.80 -9.79 18.01
CA CYS A 65 -0.52 -9.77 17.43
C CYS A 65 -0.44 -9.99 15.91
N SER A 66 -1.35 -10.79 15.35
CA SER A 66 -1.36 -11.06 13.90
C SER A 66 -2.78 -11.22 13.38
N PRO A 67 -3.08 -10.76 12.13
CA PRO A 67 -4.32 -11.10 11.45
C PRO A 67 -4.38 -12.61 11.21
N ILE A 68 -5.52 -13.22 11.51
CA ILE A 68 -5.70 -14.66 11.32
C ILE A 68 -6.76 -15.01 10.28
N GLU A 69 -7.76 -14.17 10.12
CA GLU A 69 -8.82 -14.34 9.12
C GLU A 69 -9.49 -13.01 8.78
N ALA A 70 -10.01 -12.90 7.57
CA ALA A 70 -10.85 -11.80 7.13
C ALA A 70 -11.74 -12.23 5.97
N SER A 71 -13.01 -11.77 5.95
CA SER A 71 -13.86 -11.87 4.79
C SER A 71 -13.49 -10.80 3.75
N SER A 72 -13.71 -11.09 2.46
CA SER A 72 -13.35 -10.16 1.38
C SER A 72 -14.07 -8.81 1.46
N ASP A 73 -15.26 -8.79 2.04
CA ASP A 73 -16.08 -7.59 2.26
C ASP A 73 -15.77 -6.87 3.60
N LEU A 74 -14.82 -7.42 4.39
CA LEU A 74 -14.44 -6.94 5.71
C LEU A 74 -15.60 -6.86 6.73
N ARG A 75 -16.68 -7.62 6.51
CA ARG A 75 -17.77 -7.77 7.49
C ARG A 75 -17.43 -8.74 8.62
N HIS A 76 -16.32 -9.46 8.47
CA HIS A 76 -15.71 -10.27 9.51
C HIS A 76 -14.20 -10.23 9.37
N PHE A 77 -13.51 -10.01 10.50
CA PHE A 77 -12.05 -10.13 10.58
C PHE A 77 -11.63 -10.45 12.01
N ALA A 78 -10.49 -11.11 12.15
CA ALA A 78 -9.98 -11.54 13.46
C ALA A 78 -8.47 -11.47 13.54
N PHE A 79 -8.02 -11.28 14.77
CA PHE A 79 -6.61 -11.15 15.15
C PHE A 79 -6.31 -12.09 16.30
N ARG A 80 -5.06 -12.61 16.36
CA ARG A 80 -4.57 -13.41 17.49
C ARG A 80 -3.47 -12.66 18.20
N GLN A 81 -3.65 -12.44 19.51
CA GLN A 81 -2.60 -11.97 20.40
C GLN A 81 -1.97 -13.17 21.10
N GLN A 82 -0.68 -13.36 20.92
CA GLN A 82 0.11 -14.33 21.68
C GLN A 82 0.39 -13.76 23.07
N LEU A 83 0.08 -14.51 24.10
CA LEU A 83 0.28 -14.10 25.50
C LEU A 83 1.49 -14.82 26.10
N GLU A 84 1.61 -16.12 25.87
CA GLU A 84 2.77 -16.90 26.31
C GLU A 84 3.07 -18.04 25.35
N GLY A 85 4.18 -17.94 24.65
CA GLY A 85 4.58 -18.92 23.65
C GLY A 85 3.63 -19.04 22.45
N MET A 86 4.16 -19.39 21.30
CA MET A 86 3.39 -19.49 20.06
C MET A 86 2.28 -20.53 20.19
N ASP A 87 1.02 -20.10 20.07
CA ASP A 87 -0.19 -20.93 20.13
C ASP A 87 -0.35 -21.79 21.41
N ARG A 88 0.34 -21.41 22.47
CA ARG A 88 0.22 -22.08 23.78
C ARG A 88 -0.78 -21.39 24.71
N PHE A 89 -0.59 -20.11 24.98
CA PHE A 89 -1.56 -19.26 25.64
C PHE A 89 -1.75 -17.99 24.82
N PHE A 90 -2.97 -17.78 24.31
CA PHE A 90 -3.28 -16.71 23.38
C PHE A 90 -4.73 -16.26 23.50
N CYS A 91 -5.04 -15.14 22.87
CA CYS A 91 -6.39 -14.62 22.75
C CYS A 91 -6.73 -14.33 21.28
N ASP A 92 -7.86 -14.88 20.80
CA ASP A 92 -8.43 -14.55 19.51
C ASP A 92 -9.48 -13.45 19.68
N MET A 93 -9.28 -12.34 18.97
CA MET A 93 -10.19 -11.20 18.95
C MET A 93 -10.83 -11.12 17.57
N SER A 94 -12.15 -11.13 17.52
CA SER A 94 -12.84 -11.02 16.22
C SER A 94 -13.93 -9.95 16.25
N TYR A 95 -14.18 -9.39 15.09
CA TYR A 95 -15.23 -8.41 14.83
C TYR A 95 -16.12 -8.91 13.70
N THR A 96 -17.42 -8.96 13.94
CA THR A 96 -18.40 -9.51 12.99
C THR A 96 -19.58 -8.57 12.86
N GLN A 97 -19.88 -8.14 11.66
CA GLN A 97 -21.07 -7.35 11.39
C GLN A 97 -22.33 -8.22 11.55
N ILE A 98 -23.25 -7.75 12.38
CA ILE A 98 -24.57 -8.38 12.58
C ILE A 98 -25.56 -7.79 11.57
N GLU A 99 -25.64 -6.46 11.54
CA GLU A 99 -26.46 -5.66 10.64
C GLU A 99 -25.78 -4.30 10.41
N ASN A 100 -26.35 -3.44 9.58
CA ASN A 100 -25.80 -2.10 9.38
C ASN A 100 -25.64 -1.37 10.72
N ASP A 101 -24.45 -0.82 10.96
CA ASP A 101 -24.10 -0.09 12.18
C ASP A 101 -24.18 -0.88 13.50
N LEU A 102 -24.31 -2.22 13.46
CA LEU A 102 -24.26 -3.08 14.64
C LEU A 102 -23.24 -4.22 14.45
N TRP A 103 -22.31 -4.33 15.38
CA TRP A 103 -21.18 -5.26 15.32
C TRP A 103 -21.03 -6.07 16.59
N LEU A 104 -20.63 -7.32 16.45
CA LEU A 104 -20.22 -8.22 17.52
C LEU A 104 -18.70 -8.21 17.63
N GLY A 105 -18.18 -7.90 18.82
CA GLY A 105 -16.82 -8.19 19.21
C GLY A 105 -16.78 -9.50 20.03
N ARG A 106 -15.80 -10.34 19.80
CA ARG A 106 -15.58 -11.58 20.52
C ARG A 106 -14.12 -11.72 20.91
N CYS A 107 -13.87 -11.94 22.19
CA CYS A 107 -12.56 -12.15 22.78
C CYS A 107 -12.51 -13.57 23.37
N HIS A 108 -11.63 -14.43 22.82
CA HIS A 108 -11.57 -15.85 23.16
C HIS A 108 -10.16 -16.22 23.64
N PHE A 109 -9.99 -16.34 24.95
CA PHE A 109 -8.75 -16.83 25.56
C PHE A 109 -8.67 -18.36 25.47
N VAL A 110 -7.50 -18.87 25.11
CA VAL A 110 -7.22 -20.30 24.96
C VAL A 110 -5.91 -20.64 25.68
N ASN A 111 -6.00 -21.50 26.69
CA ASN A 111 -4.84 -22.02 27.41
C ASN A 111 -4.58 -23.49 27.02
N ARG A 112 -3.55 -23.73 26.20
CA ARG A 112 -3.09 -25.07 25.83
C ARG A 112 -1.88 -25.54 26.62
N THR A 113 -1.54 -24.82 27.68
CA THR A 113 -0.43 -25.20 28.57
C THR A 113 -0.90 -26.17 29.64
N LYS A 114 0.05 -26.68 30.42
CA LYS A 114 -0.24 -27.53 31.60
C LYS A 114 -0.45 -26.68 32.85
N ASP A 115 -0.24 -25.39 32.77
CA ASP A 115 -0.28 -24.47 33.91
C ASP A 115 -1.58 -23.65 33.92
N HIS A 116 -1.99 -23.23 35.07
CA HIS A 116 -3.05 -22.27 35.26
C HIS A 116 -2.53 -20.85 34.91
N HIS A 117 -3.28 -20.08 34.16
CA HIS A 117 -2.93 -18.71 33.78
C HIS A 117 -4.00 -17.72 34.27
N SER A 118 -3.54 -16.57 34.71
CA SER A 118 -4.38 -15.40 34.95
C SER A 118 -4.16 -14.38 33.86
N ALA A 119 -5.23 -13.89 33.26
CA ALA A 119 -5.25 -12.89 32.20
C ALA A 119 -5.98 -11.62 32.66
N ALA A 120 -5.89 -10.60 31.86
CA ALA A 120 -6.72 -9.41 31.92
C ALA A 120 -7.22 -9.04 30.53
N LEU A 121 -8.31 -8.29 30.48
CA LEU A 121 -8.90 -7.79 29.24
C LEU A 121 -9.24 -6.31 29.41
N LEU A 122 -8.76 -5.47 28.48
CA LEU A 122 -9.20 -4.10 28.36
C LEU A 122 -10.05 -3.95 27.11
N LEU A 123 -11.19 -3.28 27.26
CA LEU A 123 -12.05 -2.86 26.16
C LEU A 123 -11.86 -1.37 25.98
N TYR A 124 -11.23 -0.99 24.89
CA TYR A 124 -10.96 0.41 24.54
C TYR A 124 -12.01 0.97 23.61
N THR A 125 -12.34 2.20 23.86
CA THR A 125 -13.08 3.10 22.95
C THR A 125 -12.26 4.36 22.79
N ARG A 126 -11.99 4.75 21.53
CA ARG A 126 -11.12 5.89 21.23
C ARG A 126 -11.71 6.74 20.10
N ILE A 127 -11.62 8.05 20.25
CA ILE A 127 -11.74 8.98 19.14
C ILE A 127 -10.33 9.23 18.63
N SER A 128 -10.05 8.76 17.41
CA SER A 128 -8.77 8.93 16.77
C SER A 128 -8.88 9.98 15.67
N PRO A 129 -8.44 11.21 15.94
CA PRO A 129 -8.29 12.22 14.91
C PRO A 129 -7.04 11.91 14.08
N ARG A 130 -6.90 12.59 12.97
CA ARG A 130 -5.61 12.73 12.34
C ARG A 130 -4.61 13.37 13.31
N GLN A 131 -3.33 13.06 13.15
CA GLN A 131 -2.24 13.56 14.04
C GLN A 131 -1.93 15.06 13.84
N GLU A 132 -2.92 15.85 13.58
CA GLU A 132 -2.83 17.26 13.21
C GLU A 132 -3.79 18.14 14.00
N VAL A 133 -3.71 19.40 13.73
CA VAL A 133 -4.55 20.42 14.33
C VAL A 133 -5.50 21.00 13.28
N VAL A 134 -6.63 21.54 13.73
CA VAL A 134 -7.54 22.32 12.89
C VAL A 134 -7.35 23.82 13.18
N PRO A 135 -7.41 24.67 12.16
CA PRO A 135 -7.43 26.10 12.36
C PRO A 135 -8.75 26.51 13.02
N VAL A 136 -8.66 27.32 14.05
CA VAL A 136 -9.78 28.05 14.66
C VAL A 136 -9.59 29.51 14.31
N MET A 137 -10.48 30.03 13.49
CA MET A 137 -10.37 31.36 12.89
C MET A 137 -11.77 31.93 12.62
N PRO A 138 -11.92 33.25 12.44
CA PRO A 138 -13.21 33.89 12.08
C PRO A 138 -13.81 33.27 10.81
N GLU A 139 -15.16 33.31 10.70
CA GLU A 139 -15.89 32.76 9.53
C GLU A 139 -15.49 33.40 8.19
N ASN A 140 -15.01 34.62 8.22
CA ASN A 140 -14.49 35.33 7.06
C ASN A 140 -13.06 34.98 6.67
N CYS A 141 -12.41 34.00 7.37
CA CYS A 141 -11.11 33.46 7.02
C CYS A 141 -11.24 32.13 6.27
N SER A 142 -10.25 31.84 5.42
CA SER A 142 -10.15 30.58 4.70
C SER A 142 -8.72 30.03 4.82
N PHE A 143 -8.59 28.70 4.87
CA PHE A 143 -7.32 27.99 4.88
C PHE A 143 -7.14 27.23 3.57
N ILE A 144 -5.99 27.39 2.92
CA ILE A 144 -5.57 26.62 1.75
C ILE A 144 -4.40 25.73 2.19
N ASP A 145 -4.53 24.43 1.98
CA ASP A 145 -3.50 23.45 2.31
C ASP A 145 -2.20 23.71 1.52
N GLY A 146 -1.06 23.49 2.15
CA GLY A 146 0.25 23.68 1.50
C GLY A 146 0.47 22.78 0.28
N LEU A 147 -0.26 21.67 0.18
CA LEU A 147 -0.25 20.78 -0.98
C LEU A 147 -1.25 21.14 -2.08
N ASP A 148 -2.18 22.07 -1.83
CA ASP A 148 -3.17 22.53 -2.80
C ASP A 148 -2.64 23.73 -3.65
N HIS A 149 -1.35 23.68 -3.98
CA HIS A 149 -0.71 24.69 -4.86
C HIS A 149 -1.14 24.50 -6.32
N SER A 150 -1.18 25.61 -7.07
CA SER A 150 -1.42 25.60 -8.53
C SER A 150 -0.13 25.40 -9.32
N VAL A 151 1.00 25.89 -8.80
CA VAL A 151 2.34 25.72 -9.42
C VAL A 151 3.35 25.41 -8.34
N LEU A 152 4.27 24.48 -8.62
CA LEU A 152 5.46 24.20 -7.81
C LEU A 152 6.66 23.97 -8.72
N GLU A 153 7.69 24.78 -8.54
CA GLU A 153 8.92 24.71 -9.31
C GLU A 153 10.13 24.73 -8.37
N TYR A 154 11.08 23.85 -8.61
CA TYR A 154 12.37 23.84 -7.91
C TYR A 154 13.46 24.37 -8.83
N ALA A 155 14.26 25.30 -8.33
CA ALA A 155 15.38 25.89 -9.07
C ALA A 155 16.46 24.85 -9.42
N ILE A 156 16.63 23.85 -8.58
CA ILE A 156 17.51 22.69 -8.82
C ILE A 156 16.64 21.45 -8.73
N PRO A 157 16.66 20.56 -9.75
CA PRO A 157 15.93 19.31 -9.70
C PRO A 157 16.23 18.54 -8.41
N ARG A 158 15.19 18.07 -7.73
CA ARG A 158 15.34 17.30 -6.50
C ARG A 158 15.27 15.82 -6.79
N TYR A 159 16.17 15.10 -6.19
CA TYR A 159 16.31 13.65 -6.28
C TYR A 159 15.81 12.96 -5.00
N ASP A 160 14.86 13.54 -4.40
CA ASP A 160 14.21 13.01 -3.22
C ASP A 160 12.97 12.25 -3.68
N HIS A 161 12.82 11.03 -3.24
CA HIS A 161 11.66 10.16 -3.50
C HIS A 161 10.31 10.78 -3.07
N ASN A 162 10.30 11.99 -2.56
CA ASN A 162 9.09 12.77 -2.27
C ASN A 162 8.68 13.67 -3.44
N LEU A 163 9.42 13.67 -4.51
CA LEU A 163 9.09 14.41 -5.71
C LEU A 163 8.13 13.63 -6.58
N THR A 164 6.90 13.64 -6.15
CA THR A 164 5.85 13.71 -7.15
C THR A 164 5.91 15.11 -7.74
N SER A 165 5.37 15.29 -8.92
CA SER A 165 5.14 16.60 -9.52
C SER A 165 4.47 17.62 -8.58
N SER A 166 3.96 17.22 -7.44
CA SER A 166 3.39 18.04 -6.37
C SER A 166 4.35 18.39 -5.24
N GLY A 167 5.59 17.90 -5.24
CA GLY A 167 6.64 18.31 -4.31
C GLY A 167 6.47 17.93 -2.85
N GLY A 168 5.47 17.12 -2.51
CA GLY A 168 5.18 16.71 -1.16
C GLY A 168 4.87 15.22 -1.06
N ARG A 169 4.94 14.66 0.14
CA ARG A 169 4.46 13.31 0.42
C ARG A 169 2.96 13.36 0.61
N ARG A 170 2.20 13.12 -0.45
CA ARG A 170 0.76 13.02 -0.35
C ARG A 170 0.37 11.79 0.45
N GLY A 171 -0.50 11.98 1.44
CA GLY A 171 -1.05 10.92 2.26
C GLY A 171 -0.09 10.30 3.29
N GLU A 172 1.10 10.87 3.52
CA GLU A 172 1.99 10.43 4.59
C GLU A 172 1.67 11.14 5.90
N GLU A 173 1.21 10.39 6.90
CA GLU A 173 1.11 10.93 8.25
C GLU A 173 2.49 11.19 8.86
N PRO A 174 2.67 12.25 9.66
CA PRO A 174 3.83 12.40 10.50
C PRO A 174 3.97 11.17 11.40
N ARG A 175 5.17 10.61 11.49
CA ARG A 175 5.42 9.49 12.43
C ARG A 175 5.14 9.97 13.84
N PRO A 176 4.49 9.15 14.69
CA PRO A 176 4.29 9.48 16.10
C PRO A 176 5.61 9.93 16.74
N GLY A 177 5.60 11.05 17.45
CA GLY A 177 6.78 11.60 18.12
C GLY A 177 7.75 12.42 17.26
N THR A 178 7.54 12.55 15.95
CA THR A 178 8.40 13.37 15.06
C THR A 178 7.98 14.84 14.99
N VAL A 179 6.78 15.17 15.48
CA VAL A 179 6.29 16.54 15.55
C VAL A 179 6.12 16.94 17.00
N GLY A 180 6.50 18.16 17.35
CA GLY A 180 6.52 18.66 18.73
C GLY A 180 5.21 18.44 19.49
N SER A 181 5.30 18.36 20.80
CA SER A 181 4.20 18.02 21.72
C SER A 181 3.10 19.08 21.82
N THR A 182 3.29 20.26 21.27
CA THR A 182 2.31 21.37 21.30
C THR A 182 1.50 21.42 20.02
N CYS A 183 0.23 21.85 20.10
CA CYS A 183 -0.64 22.02 18.95
C CYS A 183 -0.05 22.96 17.88
N LEU A 184 0.69 23.96 18.31
CA LEU A 184 1.36 24.93 17.42
C LEU A 184 2.50 24.29 16.61
N GLY A 185 3.14 23.24 17.13
CA GLY A 185 4.23 22.53 16.46
C GLY A 185 3.78 21.48 15.45
N LYS A 186 2.48 21.21 15.27
CA LYS A 186 1.95 20.18 14.39
C LYS A 186 1.45 20.77 13.07
N PRO A 187 1.57 20.04 11.96
CA PRO A 187 0.94 20.43 10.70
C PRO A 187 -0.59 20.33 10.79
N HIS A 188 -1.26 21.03 9.90
CA HIS A 188 -2.72 21.00 9.76
C HIS A 188 -3.21 19.65 9.22
N TYR A 189 -2.50 19.08 8.27
CA TYR A 189 -2.84 17.80 7.62
C TYR A 189 -1.72 16.76 7.74
N ASP A 190 -2.02 15.52 7.32
CA ASP A 190 -1.06 14.40 7.30
C ASP A 190 0.14 14.61 6.35
N GLY A 191 0.23 15.71 5.72
CA GLY A 191 1.33 16.11 4.86
C GLY A 191 1.47 17.61 4.87
N PHE A 192 2.60 18.04 4.45
CA PHE A 192 2.93 19.42 4.22
C PHE A 192 3.96 19.49 3.09
N LEU A 193 4.07 20.62 2.42
CA LEU A 193 5.10 20.81 1.41
C LEU A 193 6.47 20.80 2.09
N LYS A 194 7.27 19.78 1.83
CA LYS A 194 8.60 19.57 2.44
C LYS A 194 9.70 20.17 1.57
N CYS A 195 10.79 20.52 2.24
CA CYS A 195 12.07 20.84 1.59
C CYS A 195 11.93 21.93 0.51
N PHE A 196 10.90 22.74 0.59
CA PHE A 196 10.74 23.89 -0.28
C PHE A 196 11.71 24.99 0.15
N GLY A 197 12.33 25.65 -0.81
CA GLY A 197 13.09 26.85 -0.57
C GLY A 197 14.53 26.63 -0.04
N GLU A 198 15.07 25.42 -0.08
CA GLU A 198 16.51 25.22 0.17
C GLU A 198 17.37 25.98 -0.85
N ASN A 199 16.90 26.05 -2.09
CA ASN A 199 17.57 26.75 -3.16
C ASN A 199 16.89 28.10 -3.45
N ALA A 200 17.67 29.13 -3.71
CA ALA A 200 17.12 30.38 -4.21
C ALA A 200 16.47 30.14 -5.58
N GLY A 201 15.23 30.60 -5.73
CA GLY A 201 14.45 30.39 -6.94
C GLY A 201 13.39 29.29 -6.86
N ASP A 202 13.38 28.44 -5.82
CA ASP A 202 12.26 27.54 -5.57
C ASP A 202 10.97 28.34 -5.44
N ARG A 203 9.91 28.00 -6.20
CA ARG A 203 8.69 28.77 -6.31
C ARG A 203 7.45 27.90 -6.12
N VAL A 204 6.50 28.41 -5.31
CA VAL A 204 5.17 27.81 -5.15
C VAL A 204 4.11 28.90 -5.33
N THR A 205 2.99 28.55 -6.00
CA THR A 205 1.88 29.48 -6.28
C THR A 205 0.56 28.90 -5.78
N TYR A 206 -0.26 29.71 -5.16
CA TYR A 206 -1.59 29.35 -4.68
C TYR A 206 -2.64 30.27 -5.30
N LYS A 207 -3.79 29.72 -5.71
CA LYS A 207 -4.96 30.49 -6.11
C LYS A 207 -5.68 31.01 -4.89
N LEU A 208 -6.07 32.25 -4.92
CA LEU A 208 -6.75 32.93 -3.82
C LEU A 208 -8.28 32.99 -4.04
N PRO A 209 -9.08 32.87 -2.98
CA PRO A 209 -10.52 33.09 -3.09
C PRO A 209 -10.81 34.58 -3.36
N ASP A 210 -11.91 34.86 -4.06
CA ASP A 210 -12.36 36.22 -4.37
C ASP A 210 -12.57 37.07 -3.11
N ARG A 211 -11.84 38.20 -3.03
CA ARG A 211 -11.94 39.18 -1.94
C ARG A 211 -11.62 40.57 -2.44
N GLN A 212 -12.12 41.61 -1.75
CA GLN A 212 -11.78 43.00 -2.09
C GLN A 212 -10.52 43.50 -1.38
N ASP A 213 -10.41 43.29 -0.07
CA ASP A 213 -9.25 43.60 0.74
C ASP A 213 -8.97 42.45 1.69
N GLY A 214 -7.71 42.13 1.93
CA GLY A 214 -7.37 40.98 2.76
C GLY A 214 -5.95 40.96 3.30
N VAL A 215 -5.71 40.01 4.20
CA VAL A 215 -4.40 39.65 4.72
C VAL A 215 -4.12 38.19 4.39
N ILE A 216 -2.87 37.90 4.09
CA ILE A 216 -2.41 36.51 3.80
C ILE A 216 -1.30 36.16 4.79
N PHE A 217 -1.50 35.06 5.51
CA PHE A 217 -0.51 34.47 6.41
C PHE A 217 -0.02 33.13 5.81
N LEU A 218 1.29 32.92 5.87
CA LEU A 218 1.92 31.63 5.61
C LEU A 218 2.04 30.90 6.94
N ARG A 219 1.55 29.65 7.01
CA ARG A 219 1.86 28.73 8.11
C ARG A 219 3.01 27.83 7.68
N ALA A 220 4.19 28.03 8.28
CA ALA A 220 5.38 27.28 7.92
C ALA A 220 6.25 26.96 9.14
N LEU A 221 7.07 25.89 9.00
CA LEU A 221 8.13 25.55 9.95
C LEU A 221 9.48 25.84 9.32
N VAL A 222 10.30 26.63 10.00
CA VAL A 222 11.70 26.88 9.71
C VAL A 222 12.50 26.62 10.99
N ALA A 223 13.72 26.11 10.87
CA ALA A 223 14.59 25.85 12.01
C ALA A 223 14.75 27.11 12.89
N GLU A 224 14.87 26.89 14.19
CA GLU A 224 14.95 27.98 15.18
C GLU A 224 16.13 28.92 14.90
N ASN A 225 15.89 30.22 15.02
CA ASN A 225 16.87 31.28 14.83
C ASN A 225 17.51 31.39 13.42
N ILE A 226 16.93 30.71 12.42
CA ILE A 226 17.34 30.89 11.02
C ILE A 226 16.62 32.11 10.46
N SER A 227 17.38 33.08 9.97
CA SER A 227 16.86 34.22 9.19
C SER A 227 16.64 33.79 7.75
N TRP A 228 15.48 34.13 7.17
CA TRP A 228 15.09 33.75 5.82
C TRP A 228 14.25 34.79 5.12
N GLU A 229 14.30 34.77 3.79
CA GLU A 229 13.65 35.75 2.95
C GLU A 229 12.80 35.07 1.87
N LEU A 230 11.63 35.65 1.61
CA LEU A 230 10.74 35.27 0.53
C LEU A 230 10.47 36.47 -0.38
N LYS A 231 10.56 36.22 -1.66
CA LYS A 231 10.08 37.14 -2.70
C LYS A 231 8.63 36.80 -3.00
N ILE A 232 7.74 37.75 -2.78
CA ILE A 232 6.30 37.60 -2.93
C ILE A 232 5.86 38.35 -4.17
N ASN A 233 5.08 37.68 -5.03
CA ASN A 233 4.40 38.30 -6.15
C ASN A 233 2.89 38.09 -5.99
N ILE A 234 2.15 39.19 -5.91
CA ILE A 234 0.70 39.20 -5.75
C ILE A 234 0.12 40.50 -6.34
N ALA A 235 -1.02 40.43 -7.01
CA ALA A 235 -1.73 41.59 -7.60
C ALA A 235 -0.79 42.47 -8.46
N GLY A 236 0.14 41.86 -9.20
CA GLY A 236 1.13 42.54 -10.03
C GLY A 236 2.23 43.32 -9.26
N LYS A 237 2.33 43.11 -7.95
CA LYS A 237 3.37 43.70 -7.10
C LYS A 237 4.36 42.64 -6.66
N GLU A 238 5.63 43.02 -6.70
CA GLU A 238 6.73 42.17 -6.24
C GLU A 238 7.46 42.87 -5.10
N PHE A 239 7.74 42.11 -4.01
CA PHE A 239 8.48 42.64 -2.86
C PHE A 239 9.10 41.47 -2.06
N ILE A 240 10.05 41.79 -1.18
CA ILE A 240 10.71 40.81 -0.31
C ILE A 240 10.18 40.97 1.12
N ARG A 241 9.97 39.83 1.78
CA ARG A 241 9.66 39.73 3.20
C ARG A 241 10.78 38.96 3.91
N GLN A 242 11.21 39.45 5.05
CA GLN A 242 12.23 38.84 5.90
C GLN A 242 11.58 38.31 7.18
N PHE A 243 11.99 37.11 7.59
CA PHE A 243 11.44 36.42 8.75
C PHE A 243 12.54 35.71 9.56
N THR A 244 12.20 35.26 10.77
CA THR A 244 13.05 34.43 11.62
C THR A 244 12.33 33.14 11.98
N GLY A 245 12.95 31.99 11.83
CA GLY A 245 12.42 30.68 12.15
C GLY A 245 12.22 30.47 13.66
N SER A 246 11.16 29.77 14.02
CA SER A 246 10.78 29.51 15.41
C SER A 246 11.02 28.07 15.85
N GLY A 247 11.47 27.18 14.94
CA GLY A 247 11.60 25.75 15.21
C GLY A 247 10.25 25.00 15.25
N ASN A 248 9.14 25.71 15.09
CA ASN A 248 7.77 25.18 15.08
C ASN A 248 6.97 25.74 13.89
N PHE A 249 5.82 25.13 13.57
CA PHE A 249 4.88 25.75 12.65
C PHE A 249 4.34 27.06 13.24
N ALA A 250 4.65 28.17 12.59
CA ALA A 250 4.25 29.49 12.98
C ALA A 250 3.58 30.23 11.81
N LEU A 251 2.85 31.31 12.13
CA LEU A 251 2.23 32.18 11.15
C LEU A 251 3.17 33.32 10.79
N PHE A 252 3.27 33.63 9.50
CA PHE A 252 4.09 34.72 8.96
C PHE A 252 3.22 35.55 8.01
N GLU A 253 3.01 36.85 8.28
CA GLU A 253 2.25 37.73 7.40
C GLU A 253 3.02 38.00 6.11
N LEU A 254 2.48 37.48 5.00
CA LEU A 254 3.05 37.68 3.67
C LEU A 254 2.61 38.99 3.05
N TYR A 255 1.30 39.28 3.11
CA TYR A 255 0.69 40.41 2.41
C TYR A 255 -0.50 40.94 3.19
N ARG A 256 -0.73 42.25 3.08
CA ARG A 256 -1.94 42.96 3.55
C ARG A 256 -2.27 44.05 2.56
N GLY A 257 -3.46 44.01 1.95
CA GLY A 257 -3.92 44.99 0.99
C GLY A 257 -5.02 44.50 0.09
N LYS A 258 -5.20 45.17 -1.04
CA LYS A 258 -6.25 44.86 -2.01
C LYS A 258 -5.97 43.55 -2.73
N LEU A 259 -6.97 42.68 -2.76
CA LEU A 259 -7.00 41.45 -3.55
C LEU A 259 -8.00 41.56 -4.67
N LEU A 260 -7.71 41.10 -5.86
CA LEU A 260 -8.59 41.11 -7.02
C LEU A 260 -9.17 39.73 -7.25
N GLN A 261 -10.21 39.64 -8.05
CA GLN A 261 -10.77 38.38 -8.50
C GLN A 261 -9.72 37.59 -9.28
N ASP A 262 -9.64 36.26 -9.05
CA ASP A 262 -8.68 35.35 -9.64
C ASP A 262 -7.20 35.66 -9.32
N ASP A 263 -6.90 36.43 -8.27
CA ASP A 263 -5.51 36.65 -7.83
C ASP A 263 -4.84 35.34 -7.42
N GLU A 264 -3.55 35.29 -7.73
CA GLU A 264 -2.66 34.25 -7.25
C GLU A 264 -1.55 34.88 -6.41
N ILE A 265 -1.10 34.16 -5.38
CA ILE A 265 0.12 34.49 -4.66
C ILE A 265 1.25 33.54 -5.06
N SER A 266 2.33 34.10 -5.59
CA SER A 266 3.55 33.35 -5.90
C SER A 266 4.62 33.68 -4.85
N ILE A 267 5.15 32.61 -4.24
CA ILE A 267 6.16 32.67 -3.18
C ILE A 267 7.43 32.05 -3.74
N THR A 268 8.50 32.85 -3.83
CA THR A 268 9.83 32.40 -4.30
C THR A 268 10.82 32.51 -3.16
N SER A 269 11.53 31.44 -2.87
CA SER A 269 12.57 31.42 -1.84
C SER A 269 13.84 32.13 -2.30
N CYS A 270 14.49 32.88 -1.39
CA CYS A 270 15.83 33.42 -1.58
C CYS A 270 16.95 32.46 -1.10
N GLY A 271 16.58 31.25 -0.70
CA GLY A 271 17.46 30.22 -0.16
C GLY A 271 17.41 30.17 1.37
N VAL A 272 17.05 29.02 1.92
CA VAL A 272 16.90 28.79 3.36
C VAL A 272 17.62 27.50 3.75
N ASN A 273 18.59 27.58 4.65
CA ASN A 273 19.30 26.41 5.12
C ASN A 273 18.34 25.41 5.80
N GLY A 274 18.24 24.18 5.25
CA GLY A 274 17.31 23.15 5.67
C GLY A 274 15.88 23.30 5.11
N GLY A 275 15.62 24.33 4.29
CA GLY A 275 14.32 24.58 3.63
C GLY A 275 13.18 24.95 4.57
N LEU A 276 12.01 25.15 3.97
CA LEU A 276 10.74 25.37 4.67
C LEU A 276 9.89 24.10 4.62
N ARG A 277 9.05 23.94 5.63
CA ARG A 277 7.92 23.02 5.59
C ARG A 277 6.65 23.87 5.61
N ILE A 278 5.94 23.93 4.48
CA ILE A 278 4.73 24.76 4.33
C ILE A 278 3.50 23.91 4.65
N ASP A 279 2.79 24.28 5.72
CA ASP A 279 1.52 23.65 6.10
C ASP A 279 0.33 24.22 5.28
N GLY A 280 0.36 25.49 5.01
CA GLY A 280 -0.66 26.16 4.19
C GLY A 280 -0.62 27.69 4.27
N ILE A 281 -1.62 28.31 3.65
CA ILE A 281 -1.84 29.75 3.74
C ILE A 281 -3.23 30.06 4.31
N ILE A 282 -3.32 31.10 5.09
CA ILE A 282 -4.59 31.61 5.64
C ILE A 282 -4.87 32.97 5.02
N ILE A 283 -6.09 33.15 4.53
CA ILE A 283 -6.57 34.39 3.94
C ILE A 283 -7.72 34.90 4.82
N GLY A 284 -7.56 36.08 5.36
CA GLY A 284 -8.58 36.81 6.16
C GLY A 284 -8.89 38.20 5.63
N ASP A 285 -9.88 38.87 6.22
CA ASP A 285 -10.13 40.25 5.92
C ASP A 285 -8.99 41.16 6.39
N ALA A 286 -8.90 42.37 5.88
CA ALA A 286 -7.80 43.29 6.19
C ALA A 286 -7.62 43.60 7.69
N GLY A 287 -8.63 43.39 8.51
CA GLY A 287 -8.57 43.56 9.97
C GLY A 287 -8.10 42.35 10.75
N THR A 288 -7.98 41.16 10.10
CA THR A 288 -7.55 39.92 10.78
C THR A 288 -6.12 40.03 11.27
N THR A 289 -5.85 39.55 12.49
CA THR A 289 -4.55 39.57 13.14
C THR A 289 -4.10 38.13 13.52
N PHE A 290 -2.89 37.99 14.03
CA PHE A 290 -2.37 36.70 14.51
C PHE A 290 -3.17 36.15 15.70
N GLU A 291 -3.71 37.06 16.56
CA GLU A 291 -4.48 36.67 17.75
C GLU A 291 -5.86 36.09 17.40
N ASP A 292 -6.38 36.39 16.22
CA ASP A 292 -7.66 35.86 15.75
C ASP A 292 -7.56 34.41 15.24
N ILE A 293 -6.33 33.90 15.09
CA ILE A 293 -6.05 32.60 14.48
C ILE A 293 -5.36 31.71 15.51
N SER A 294 -5.97 30.57 15.80
CA SER A 294 -5.37 29.54 16.65
C SER A 294 -5.47 28.18 15.99
N PHE A 295 -4.75 27.22 16.53
CA PHE A 295 -4.77 25.83 16.08
C PHE A 295 -5.01 24.94 17.28
N GLN A 296 -5.99 24.05 17.18
CA GLN A 296 -6.32 23.12 18.25
C GLN A 296 -6.34 21.67 17.74
N PRO A 297 -6.05 20.67 18.61
CA PRO A 297 -6.19 19.28 18.24
C PRO A 297 -7.61 18.95 17.80
N ILE A 298 -7.78 18.27 16.67
CA ILE A 298 -9.08 17.95 16.09
C ILE A 298 -9.97 17.14 17.06
N GLY A 299 -9.37 16.19 17.82
CA GLY A 299 -10.09 15.41 18.81
C GLY A 299 -10.67 16.24 19.96
N ARG A 300 -9.99 17.31 20.36
CA ARG A 300 -10.46 18.25 21.37
C ARG A 300 -11.62 19.12 20.87
N ALA A 301 -11.68 19.39 19.57
CA ALA A 301 -12.78 20.11 18.96
C ALA A 301 -14.11 19.33 18.94
N VAL A 302 -14.06 18.02 19.20
CA VAL A 302 -15.26 17.16 19.21
C VAL A 302 -16.00 17.19 20.56
N GLU A 303 -15.33 17.57 21.67
CA GLU A 303 -15.91 17.61 23.02
C GLU A 303 -16.70 16.32 23.37
N PRO A 304 -16.04 15.15 23.42
CA PRO A 304 -16.72 13.89 23.62
C PRO A 304 -17.34 13.80 25.01
N GLN A 305 -18.50 13.16 25.07
CA GLN A 305 -19.22 12.87 26.29
C GLN A 305 -19.52 11.38 26.35
N CYS A 306 -19.27 10.74 27.48
CA CYS A 306 -19.63 9.36 27.74
C CYS A 306 -20.60 9.25 28.90
N VAL A 307 -21.72 8.56 28.70
CA VAL A 307 -22.70 8.23 29.74
C VAL A 307 -22.78 6.72 29.89
N THR A 308 -22.59 6.23 31.10
CA THR A 308 -22.69 4.82 31.47
C THR A 308 -24.02 4.49 32.12
N GLU A 309 -24.69 3.46 31.59
CA GLU A 309 -25.84 2.85 32.26
C GLU A 309 -25.41 1.54 32.95
N GLU A 310 -25.22 1.61 34.26
CA GLU A 310 -24.61 0.55 35.06
C GLU A 310 -25.38 -0.80 34.98
N GLN A 311 -26.73 -0.74 35.04
CA GLN A 311 -27.55 -1.94 35.06
C GLN A 311 -27.51 -2.73 33.76
N SER A 312 -27.48 -2.05 32.66
CA SER A 312 -27.43 -2.66 31.31
C SER A 312 -26.01 -2.91 30.81
N LYS A 313 -24.99 -2.36 31.49
CA LYS A 313 -23.58 -2.37 31.05
C LYS A 313 -23.42 -1.77 29.66
N ILE A 314 -24.00 -0.61 29.45
CA ILE A 314 -23.91 0.12 28.18
C ILE A 314 -23.26 1.48 28.40
N ASP A 315 -22.15 1.72 27.69
CA ASP A 315 -21.60 3.06 27.52
C ASP A 315 -22.16 3.68 26.24
N THR A 316 -22.60 4.93 26.32
CA THR A 316 -23.01 5.73 25.17
C THR A 316 -22.10 6.93 25.01
N PHE A 317 -21.69 7.18 23.77
CA PHE A 317 -20.78 8.27 23.41
C PHE A 317 -21.45 9.21 22.44
N SER A 318 -21.28 10.50 22.69
CA SER A 318 -21.71 11.60 21.82
C SER A 318 -20.71 12.75 21.94
N GLY A 319 -20.84 13.77 21.13
CA GLY A 319 -20.02 14.96 21.24
C GLY A 319 -20.44 16.03 20.24
N SER A 320 -20.26 17.30 20.60
CA SER A 320 -20.42 18.40 19.64
C SER A 320 -19.40 18.20 18.51
N GLY A 321 -19.82 18.27 17.26
CA GLY A 321 -18.94 17.98 16.10
C GLY A 321 -18.83 16.51 15.68
N LEU A 322 -19.47 15.55 16.39
CA LEU A 322 -19.67 14.19 15.90
C LEU A 322 -21.00 14.08 15.14
N ASN A 323 -20.95 13.53 13.93
CA ASN A 323 -22.15 13.30 13.10
C ASN A 323 -22.92 12.02 13.54
N LYS A 324 -22.34 11.25 14.42
CA LYS A 324 -22.90 9.99 14.96
C LYS A 324 -22.69 9.90 16.46
N SER A 325 -23.53 9.11 17.10
CA SER A 325 -23.37 8.66 18.49
C SER A 325 -23.12 7.16 18.53
N TYR A 326 -22.49 6.68 19.58
CA TYR A 326 -22.09 5.27 19.67
C TYR A 326 -22.58 4.64 20.96
N ALA A 327 -22.81 3.34 20.94
CA ALA A 327 -23.09 2.54 22.11
C ALA A 327 -22.23 1.28 22.14
N VAL A 328 -21.75 0.94 23.33
CA VAL A 328 -20.94 -0.26 23.60
C VAL A 328 -21.54 -1.02 24.74
N TRP A 329 -21.83 -2.31 24.52
CA TRP A 329 -22.22 -3.25 25.56
C TRP A 329 -21.14 -4.33 25.73
N TRP A 330 -21.00 -4.87 26.95
CA TRP A 330 -20.06 -5.96 27.25
C TRP A 330 -20.60 -6.94 28.29
N ASN A 331 -20.16 -8.19 28.23
CA ASN A 331 -20.56 -9.23 29.19
C ASN A 331 -19.49 -9.64 30.19
N CYS A 332 -18.33 -8.98 30.19
CA CYS A 332 -17.30 -9.24 31.17
C CYS A 332 -17.63 -8.58 32.51
N ASN A 333 -17.04 -9.11 33.58
CA ASN A 333 -17.10 -8.47 34.89
C ASN A 333 -16.00 -7.41 34.96
N GLU A 334 -16.40 -6.16 35.05
CA GLU A 334 -15.45 -5.06 35.10
C GLU A 334 -14.83 -4.90 36.48
N SER A 335 -13.58 -4.50 36.55
CA SER A 335 -12.86 -4.12 37.74
C SER A 335 -12.81 -2.61 37.93
N ALA A 336 -12.63 -1.88 36.85
CA ALA A 336 -12.70 -0.41 36.80
C ALA A 336 -12.92 0.13 35.40
N ARG A 337 -13.20 1.43 35.35
CA ARG A 337 -13.30 2.24 34.14
C ARG A 337 -12.42 3.45 34.29
N ARG A 338 -11.80 3.88 33.14
CA ARG A 338 -10.99 5.08 33.12
C ARG A 338 -11.34 5.90 31.88
N GLU A 339 -11.13 7.21 31.99
CA GLU A 339 -11.36 8.18 30.92
C GLU A 339 -10.22 9.18 30.92
N TYR A 340 -9.61 9.42 29.77
CA TYR A 340 -8.42 10.24 29.66
C TYR A 340 -8.13 10.69 28.24
N TRP A 341 -7.24 11.66 28.11
CA TRP A 341 -6.72 12.14 26.85
C TRP A 341 -5.28 11.65 26.66
N LEU A 342 -4.99 11.11 25.48
CA LEU A 342 -3.66 10.64 25.10
C LEU A 342 -3.07 11.48 23.98
N ARG A 343 -1.73 11.54 23.96
CA ARG A 343 -1.00 12.03 22.81
C ARG A 343 -1.07 11.03 21.65
N ASP A 344 -0.80 9.78 21.94
CA ASP A 344 -0.88 8.64 21.03
C ASP A 344 -0.88 7.33 21.86
N LEU A 345 -1.21 6.23 21.20
CA LEU A 345 -1.27 4.93 21.87
C LEU A 345 0.12 4.41 22.28
N ALA A 346 1.18 4.73 21.51
CA ALA A 346 2.55 4.35 21.88
C ALA A 346 2.98 5.00 23.20
N HIS A 347 2.52 6.22 23.46
CA HIS A 347 2.71 6.90 24.75
C HIS A 347 2.02 6.15 25.89
N LEU A 348 0.81 5.63 25.69
CA LEU A 348 0.12 4.80 26.69
C LEU A 348 0.93 3.54 27.01
N VAL A 349 1.44 2.83 25.99
CA VAL A 349 2.23 1.60 26.18
C VAL A 349 3.55 1.90 26.88
N SER A 350 4.28 2.90 26.43
CA SER A 350 5.53 3.34 27.08
C SER A 350 5.32 3.69 28.54
N TYR A 351 4.24 4.39 28.83
CA TYR A 351 3.86 4.80 30.18
C TYR A 351 3.46 3.60 31.03
N SER A 352 2.66 2.68 30.51
CA SER A 352 2.24 1.45 31.18
C SER A 352 3.40 0.53 31.49
N ASN A 353 4.39 0.43 30.60
CA ASN A 353 5.58 -0.39 30.82
C ASN A 353 6.53 0.21 31.86
N ASN A 354 6.56 1.53 32.00
CA ASN A 354 7.39 2.22 33.00
C ASN A 354 6.73 2.27 34.39
N LEU A 355 5.42 2.16 34.47
CA LEU A 355 4.69 2.14 35.73
C LEU A 355 4.39 0.70 36.12
N ARG A 356 4.95 0.27 37.22
CA ARG A 356 4.79 -1.09 37.76
C ARG A 356 3.33 -1.46 38.08
N HIS A 357 2.42 -0.47 38.11
CA HIS A 357 0.99 -0.64 38.45
C HIS A 357 0.11 0.29 37.60
N PRO A 358 -0.04 0.05 36.30
CA PRO A 358 -0.76 0.96 35.40
C PRO A 358 -2.25 1.19 35.77
N PHE A 359 -2.83 0.33 36.61
CA PHE A 359 -4.23 0.42 37.05
C PHE A 359 -4.49 1.23 38.31
N TYR A 360 -3.48 1.51 39.09
CA TYR A 360 -3.63 2.22 40.36
C TYR A 360 -3.32 3.70 40.27
N TYR A 361 -2.81 4.16 39.14
CA TYR A 361 -2.45 5.56 38.93
C TYR A 361 -3.37 6.18 37.88
N SER A 362 -3.93 7.34 38.22
CA SER A 362 -4.50 8.20 37.18
C SER A 362 -3.38 8.56 36.21
N PHE A 363 -3.65 8.50 34.90
CA PHE A 363 -2.66 8.96 33.94
C PHE A 363 -2.38 10.43 34.21
N PRO A 364 -1.14 10.79 34.57
CA PRO A 364 -0.81 12.20 34.67
C PRO A 364 -0.84 12.76 33.26
N ASN A 365 -1.42 13.91 33.16
CA ASN A 365 -1.34 14.72 31.97
C ASN A 365 -2.25 14.37 30.80
N THR A 366 -3.53 14.48 31.09
CA THR A 366 -4.61 14.53 30.11
C THR A 366 -4.55 15.79 29.22
N GLU A 367 -3.66 16.73 29.51
CA GLU A 367 -3.59 18.02 28.80
C GLU A 367 -2.82 17.97 27.49
N ILE A 368 -1.96 16.97 27.28
CA ILE A 368 -1.01 16.94 26.16
C ILE A 368 -1.59 16.25 24.94
N GLY A 369 -2.63 15.40 25.09
CA GLY A 369 -3.14 14.58 24.01
C GLY A 369 -4.37 15.16 23.31
N ASN A 370 -4.60 14.70 22.07
CA ASN A 370 -5.80 15.00 21.30
C ASN A 370 -6.64 13.74 21.01
N GLU A 371 -6.20 12.57 21.50
CA GLU A 371 -6.96 11.32 21.42
C GLU A 371 -7.75 11.10 22.70
N TYR A 372 -9.07 11.17 22.60
CA TYR A 372 -9.95 10.79 23.70
C TYR A 372 -10.02 9.28 23.81
N CYS A 373 -9.74 8.75 24.99
CA CYS A 373 -9.81 7.32 25.28
C CYS A 373 -10.68 7.05 26.49
N ARG A 374 -11.44 5.97 26.40
CA ARG A 374 -12.10 5.33 27.53
C ARG A 374 -11.76 3.85 27.53
N ASP A 375 -11.45 3.28 28.67
CA ASP A 375 -11.27 1.85 28.85
C ASP A 375 -12.10 1.28 29.97
N ILE A 376 -12.46 0.01 29.78
CA ILE A 376 -13.08 -0.85 30.79
C ILE A 376 -12.15 -2.05 30.92
N TYR A 377 -11.73 -2.39 32.13
CA TYR A 377 -10.86 -3.54 32.28
C TYR A 377 -11.37 -4.56 33.31
N THR A 378 -11.04 -5.81 32.99
CA THR A 378 -11.37 -6.98 33.80
C THR A 378 -10.10 -7.72 34.18
N LEU A 379 -9.86 -7.90 35.49
CA LEU A 379 -8.78 -8.71 36.04
C LEU A 379 -9.12 -9.21 37.47
N PRO A 380 -8.60 -10.35 37.91
CA PRO A 380 -7.99 -11.38 37.07
C PRO A 380 -9.03 -12.19 36.31
N ILE A 381 -8.66 -12.69 35.15
CA ILE A 381 -9.42 -13.67 34.37
C ILE A 381 -8.69 -15.01 34.54
N GLU A 382 -9.27 -15.92 35.34
CA GLU A 382 -8.64 -17.21 35.60
C GLU A 382 -8.96 -18.19 34.46
N ILE A 383 -7.92 -18.81 33.88
CA ILE A 383 -8.03 -19.76 32.77
C ILE A 383 -7.22 -21.03 33.09
N PRO A 384 -7.89 -22.08 33.58
CA PRO A 384 -7.24 -23.33 33.94
C PRO A 384 -6.50 -23.99 32.77
N ALA A 385 -5.59 -24.91 33.06
CA ALA A 385 -4.85 -25.69 32.09
C ALA A 385 -5.80 -26.42 31.12
N GLY A 386 -5.58 -26.27 29.82
CA GLY A 386 -6.39 -26.90 28.76
C GLY A 386 -7.77 -26.28 28.52
N GLU A 387 -8.13 -25.23 29.23
CA GLU A 387 -9.44 -24.58 29.12
C GLU A 387 -9.42 -23.31 28.25
N SER A 388 -10.63 -22.78 27.97
CA SER A 388 -10.83 -21.52 27.25
C SER A 388 -11.94 -20.70 27.88
N LYS A 389 -11.92 -19.39 27.65
CA LYS A 389 -12.95 -18.46 28.14
C LYS A 389 -13.28 -17.40 27.11
N THR A 390 -14.56 -17.13 26.89
CA THR A 390 -15.03 -16.20 25.87
C THR A 390 -15.79 -15.02 26.47
N PHE A 391 -15.52 -13.82 25.96
CA PHE A 391 -16.26 -12.60 26.25
C PHE A 391 -16.81 -11.99 24.97
N TYR A 392 -17.94 -11.31 25.09
CA TYR A 392 -18.63 -10.67 23.97
C TYR A 392 -18.86 -9.20 24.25
N THR A 393 -18.87 -8.42 23.19
CA THR A 393 -19.23 -6.99 23.20
C THR A 393 -20.04 -6.67 21.97
N LEU A 394 -20.95 -5.69 22.06
CA LEU A 394 -21.69 -5.15 20.94
C LEU A 394 -21.29 -3.69 20.74
N TYR A 395 -21.08 -3.30 19.51
CA TYR A 395 -20.76 -1.94 19.08
C TYR A 395 -21.82 -1.45 18.11
N CYS A 396 -22.33 -0.24 18.34
CA CYS A 396 -23.36 0.34 17.48
C CYS A 396 -23.09 1.81 17.24
N ALA A 397 -23.32 2.25 15.99
CA ALA A 397 -23.43 3.67 15.65
C ALA A 397 -24.91 4.02 15.40
N GLY A 398 -25.32 5.21 15.84
CA GLY A 398 -26.66 5.71 15.68
C GLY A 398 -26.70 7.21 15.42
N LYS A 399 -27.86 7.73 15.01
CA LYS A 399 -28.03 9.17 14.80
C LYS A 399 -28.02 9.97 16.11
N THR A 400 -28.43 9.33 17.20
CA THR A 400 -28.47 9.90 18.55
C THR A 400 -27.98 8.87 19.56
N PRO A 401 -27.58 9.28 20.79
CA PRO A 401 -27.18 8.36 21.85
C PRO A 401 -28.28 7.31 22.17
N GLU A 402 -29.53 7.77 22.25
CA GLU A 402 -30.67 6.89 22.54
C GLU A 402 -30.94 5.90 21.40
N ASN A 403 -30.78 6.30 20.14
CA ASN A 403 -30.91 5.40 18.99
C ASN A 403 -29.83 4.30 19.02
N ALA A 404 -28.56 4.64 19.25
CA ALA A 404 -27.47 3.68 19.35
C ALA A 404 -27.70 2.71 20.53
N LYS A 405 -28.06 3.24 21.69
CA LYS A 405 -28.35 2.49 22.92
C LYS A 405 -29.49 1.49 22.71
N THR A 406 -30.63 1.94 22.23
CA THR A 406 -31.84 1.11 22.03
C THR A 406 -31.56 -0.06 21.08
N ARG A 407 -30.77 0.14 20.04
CA ARG A 407 -30.38 -0.95 19.13
C ARG A 407 -29.54 -2.01 19.83
N VAL A 408 -28.61 -1.61 20.66
CA VAL A 408 -27.79 -2.55 21.47
C VAL A 408 -28.65 -3.26 22.50
N GLN A 409 -29.55 -2.56 23.21
CA GLN A 409 -30.44 -3.15 24.21
C GLN A 409 -31.43 -4.17 23.64
N ASN A 410 -31.95 -3.89 22.45
CA ASN A 410 -32.96 -4.76 21.79
C ASN A 410 -32.32 -6.00 21.12
N PHE A 411 -30.99 -6.01 20.92
CA PHE A 411 -30.34 -7.19 20.39
C PHE A 411 -30.12 -8.24 21.46
N SER A 412 -30.04 -9.52 21.05
CA SER A 412 -29.80 -10.62 22.00
C SER A 412 -28.43 -10.54 22.63
N HIS A 413 -28.37 -10.65 23.95
CA HIS A 413 -27.13 -10.75 24.74
C HIS A 413 -26.82 -12.22 25.11
N ASP A 414 -27.57 -13.19 24.59
CA ASP A 414 -27.36 -14.63 24.83
C ASP A 414 -26.04 -15.08 24.15
N PRO A 415 -25.05 -15.59 24.94
CA PRO A 415 -23.79 -16.08 24.43
C PRO A 415 -23.90 -17.14 23.32
N GLU A 416 -24.94 -18.01 23.38
CA GLU A 416 -25.14 -19.04 22.36
C GLU A 416 -25.52 -18.43 20.99
N ILE A 417 -26.33 -17.37 21.01
CA ILE A 417 -26.75 -16.66 19.80
C ILE A 417 -25.55 -15.90 19.23
N LEU A 418 -24.79 -15.21 20.08
CA LEU A 418 -23.61 -14.47 19.68
C LEU A 418 -22.52 -15.39 19.08
N GLU A 419 -22.30 -16.58 19.70
CA GLU A 419 -21.36 -17.58 19.17
C GLU A 419 -21.83 -18.14 17.82
N LYS A 420 -23.12 -18.39 17.61
CA LYS A 420 -23.64 -18.83 16.28
C LYS A 420 -23.38 -17.81 15.18
N ILE A 421 -23.50 -16.51 15.47
CA ILE A 421 -23.19 -15.43 14.54
C ILE A 421 -21.70 -15.47 14.15
N PHE A 422 -20.81 -15.52 15.14
CA PHE A 422 -19.37 -15.65 14.93
C PHE A 422 -19.05 -16.89 14.08
N VAL A 423 -19.51 -18.07 14.46
CA VAL A 423 -19.23 -19.35 13.75
C VAL A 423 -19.69 -19.29 12.29
N SER A 424 -20.82 -18.66 12.00
CA SER A 424 -21.30 -18.49 10.63
C SER A 424 -20.37 -17.61 9.80
N ALA A 425 -19.89 -16.49 10.37
CA ALA A 425 -18.98 -15.56 9.69
C ALA A 425 -17.58 -16.17 9.53
N HIS A 426 -17.07 -16.80 10.57
CA HIS A 426 -15.79 -17.52 10.56
C HIS A 426 -15.74 -18.57 9.44
N ARG A 427 -16.78 -19.41 9.31
CA ARG A 427 -16.84 -20.42 8.25
C ARG A 427 -16.75 -19.80 6.85
N LYS A 428 -17.41 -18.66 6.62
CA LYS A 428 -17.34 -17.94 5.34
C LYS A 428 -15.97 -17.36 5.08
N ALA A 429 -15.35 -16.71 6.08
CA ALA A 429 -14.05 -16.10 5.97
C ALA A 429 -12.93 -17.13 5.74
N CYS A 430 -13.02 -18.31 6.35
CA CYS A 430 -12.04 -19.38 6.21
C CYS A 430 -12.30 -20.34 5.04
N TYR A 431 -13.36 -20.11 4.26
CA TYR A 431 -13.65 -20.95 3.10
C TYR A 431 -12.83 -20.54 1.88
N TYR A 432 -11.85 -21.36 1.56
CA TYR A 432 -11.04 -21.18 0.35
C TYR A 432 -11.06 -22.45 -0.50
N PRO A 433 -11.68 -22.42 -1.70
CA PRO A 433 -11.68 -23.56 -2.59
C PRO A 433 -10.25 -23.90 -3.02
N SER A 434 -9.91 -25.16 -3.02
CA SER A 434 -8.64 -25.65 -3.55
C SER A 434 -8.73 -27.10 -3.97
N THR A 435 -7.85 -27.52 -4.89
CA THR A 435 -7.62 -28.94 -5.20
C THR A 435 -7.07 -29.68 -3.98
N ASN A 436 -7.04 -31.02 -4.05
CA ASN A 436 -6.43 -31.82 -2.99
C ASN A 436 -4.95 -31.47 -2.77
N ALA A 437 -4.21 -31.21 -3.84
CA ALA A 437 -2.80 -30.80 -3.78
C ALA A 437 -2.63 -29.43 -3.09
N GLY A 438 -3.61 -28.52 -3.22
CA GLY A 438 -3.59 -27.20 -2.60
C GLY A 438 -3.90 -27.18 -1.10
N LYS A 439 -4.48 -28.25 -0.55
CA LYS A 439 -4.89 -28.28 0.88
C LYS A 439 -3.75 -27.98 1.84
N LYS A 440 -2.53 -28.42 1.51
CA LYS A 440 -1.33 -28.19 2.36
C LYS A 440 -0.92 -26.73 2.47
N TYR A 441 -1.33 -25.87 1.53
CA TYR A 441 -0.98 -24.44 1.50
C TYR A 441 -2.13 -23.50 1.93
N ARG A 442 -3.27 -24.04 2.36
CA ARG A 442 -4.46 -23.25 2.73
C ARG A 442 -4.21 -22.33 3.91
N PHE A 443 -3.43 -22.79 4.87
CA PHE A 443 -3.15 -21.99 6.07
C PHE A 443 -2.34 -20.72 5.70
N GLY A 444 -1.25 -20.88 4.97
CA GLY A 444 -0.46 -19.74 4.48
C GLY A 444 -1.29 -18.76 3.64
N ARG A 445 -2.08 -19.28 2.70
CA ARG A 445 -2.99 -18.47 1.89
C ARG A 445 -3.98 -17.67 2.75
N MET A 446 -4.57 -18.29 3.78
CA MET A 446 -5.53 -17.64 4.67
C MET A 446 -4.88 -16.48 5.45
N MET A 447 -3.71 -16.71 6.02
CA MET A 447 -2.96 -15.71 6.77
C MET A 447 -2.55 -14.50 5.90
N MET A 448 -2.01 -14.78 4.70
CA MET A 448 -1.62 -13.72 3.76
C MET A 448 -2.83 -12.90 3.29
N ALA A 449 -3.96 -13.55 3.01
CA ALA A 449 -5.18 -12.86 2.63
C ALA A 449 -5.72 -11.97 3.77
N ALA A 450 -5.67 -12.46 5.02
CA ALA A 450 -6.08 -11.68 6.18
C ALA A 450 -5.17 -10.46 6.40
N ALA A 451 -3.85 -10.61 6.27
CA ALA A 451 -2.90 -9.51 6.35
C ALA A 451 -3.18 -8.46 5.27
N SER A 452 -3.28 -8.86 4.00
CA SER A 452 -3.52 -7.94 2.88
C SER A 452 -4.86 -7.21 3.00
N LEU A 453 -5.94 -7.90 3.41
CA LEU A 453 -7.27 -7.31 3.57
C LEU A 453 -7.35 -6.33 4.74
N THR A 454 -6.68 -6.63 5.85
CA THR A 454 -6.72 -5.78 7.05
C THR A 454 -5.69 -4.65 7.05
N ASN A 455 -4.71 -4.69 6.14
CA ASN A 455 -3.75 -3.61 5.93
C ASN A 455 -4.38 -2.45 5.14
N ILE A 456 -5.27 -1.75 5.81
CA ILE A 456 -5.95 -0.58 5.27
C ILE A 456 -5.96 0.53 6.32
N ASN A 457 -5.68 1.75 5.91
CA ASN A 457 -5.61 2.92 6.78
C ASN A 457 -6.64 3.97 6.38
N PHE A 458 -7.11 4.72 7.39
CA PHE A 458 -7.84 5.97 7.28
C PHE A 458 -7.53 6.84 8.51
N PRO A 459 -7.35 8.13 8.37
CA PRO A 459 -7.41 8.90 7.13
C PRO A 459 -6.06 8.91 6.40
N VAL A 460 -6.14 9.01 5.08
CA VAL A 460 -5.01 9.38 4.22
C VAL A 460 -5.47 10.50 3.31
N ARG A 461 -4.66 11.57 3.18
CA ARG A 461 -5.05 12.71 2.36
C ARG A 461 -4.48 12.59 0.95
N ALA A 462 -5.34 12.68 -0.05
CA ALA A 462 -4.96 12.76 -1.45
C ALA A 462 -5.95 13.67 -2.21
N GLU A 463 -5.43 14.55 -3.06
CA GLU A 463 -6.22 15.47 -3.87
C GLU A 463 -7.26 16.25 -3.03
N GLY A 464 -6.81 16.79 -1.88
CA GLY A 464 -7.67 17.57 -0.99
C GLY A 464 -8.73 16.77 -0.20
N LYS A 465 -8.75 15.44 -0.28
CA LYS A 465 -9.77 14.58 0.35
C LYS A 465 -9.13 13.55 1.28
N ASN A 466 -9.87 13.15 2.31
CA ASN A 466 -9.51 11.99 3.13
C ASN A 466 -10.03 10.73 2.46
N ILE A 467 -9.17 9.73 2.31
CA ILE A 467 -9.48 8.48 1.63
C ILE A 467 -9.02 7.26 2.43
N ARG A 468 -9.59 6.11 2.08
CA ARG A 468 -9.09 4.79 2.48
C ARG A 468 -8.28 4.22 1.34
N HIS A 469 -7.16 3.57 1.68
CA HIS A 469 -6.42 2.77 0.71
C HIS A 469 -5.72 1.61 1.39
N HIS A 470 -5.45 0.55 0.63
CA HIS A 470 -4.65 -0.56 1.10
C HIS A 470 -3.17 -0.20 1.06
N VAL A 471 -2.49 -0.51 2.15
CA VAL A 471 -1.06 -0.23 2.39
C VAL A 471 -0.25 -1.52 2.44
N PRO A 472 1.07 -1.48 2.18
CA PRO A 472 1.93 -2.67 2.32
C PRO A 472 1.86 -3.28 3.70
N ASP A 473 1.96 -2.45 4.71
CA ASP A 473 1.72 -2.68 6.13
C ASP A 473 1.14 -1.39 6.72
N LYS A 474 0.35 -1.49 7.78
CA LYS A 474 -0.26 -0.32 8.46
C LYS A 474 0.75 0.73 8.94
N HIS A 475 2.01 0.35 9.11
CA HIS A 475 3.09 1.27 9.41
C HIS A 475 3.38 2.24 8.25
N PHE A 476 3.21 1.77 7.02
CA PHE A 476 3.43 2.54 5.80
C PHE A 476 2.10 3.13 5.32
N ASN A 477 1.81 4.36 5.68
CA ASN A 477 0.52 4.98 5.36
C ASN A 477 0.53 5.88 4.12
N SER A 478 1.68 6.04 3.46
CA SER A 478 1.79 6.76 2.20
C SER A 478 1.28 5.94 1.01
N LEU A 479 1.09 6.59 -0.12
CA LEU A 479 0.60 5.98 -1.36
C LEU A 479 1.75 5.33 -2.14
N TYR A 480 2.09 4.10 -1.78
CA TYR A 480 3.17 3.31 -2.40
C TYR A 480 2.71 2.66 -3.70
N SER A 481 3.10 3.23 -4.83
CA SER A 481 2.55 2.86 -6.15
C SER A 481 2.87 1.42 -6.56
N TRP A 482 4.10 0.95 -6.44
CA TRP A 482 4.43 -0.40 -6.88
C TRP A 482 3.86 -1.48 -5.97
N ASP A 483 3.89 -1.28 -4.65
CA ASP A 483 3.25 -2.17 -3.67
C ASP A 483 1.76 -2.33 -3.95
N SER A 484 1.07 -1.22 -4.23
CA SER A 484 -0.36 -1.25 -4.51
C SER A 484 -0.70 -2.06 -5.76
N GLY A 485 0.16 -2.05 -6.77
CA GLY A 485 -0.01 -2.89 -7.94
C GLY A 485 0.01 -4.37 -7.58
N PHE A 486 0.96 -4.82 -6.73
CA PHE A 486 1.02 -6.20 -6.22
C PHE A 486 -0.15 -6.53 -5.30
N ILE A 487 -0.54 -5.62 -4.40
CA ILE A 487 -1.75 -5.76 -3.57
C ILE A 487 -2.97 -6.01 -4.48
N GLY A 488 -3.12 -5.22 -5.54
CA GLY A 488 -4.18 -5.39 -6.53
C GLY A 488 -4.13 -6.75 -7.23
N LEU A 489 -2.95 -7.23 -7.63
CA LEU A 489 -2.77 -8.58 -8.19
C LEU A 489 -3.20 -9.67 -7.18
N GLY A 490 -2.85 -9.53 -5.90
CA GLY A 490 -3.31 -10.44 -4.85
C GLY A 490 -4.83 -10.41 -4.66
N PHE A 491 -5.44 -9.22 -4.69
CA PHE A 491 -6.88 -9.06 -4.56
C PHE A 491 -7.68 -9.67 -5.70
N MET A 492 -7.13 -9.82 -6.89
CA MET A 492 -7.79 -10.57 -7.97
C MET A 492 -8.16 -12.00 -7.56
N GLU A 493 -7.42 -12.59 -6.63
CA GLU A 493 -7.65 -13.95 -6.09
C GLU A 493 -8.57 -13.96 -4.85
N ILE A 494 -8.99 -12.80 -4.36
CA ILE A 494 -9.83 -12.63 -3.17
C ILE A 494 -11.15 -11.94 -3.55
N ASP A 495 -11.08 -10.74 -4.12
CA ASP A 495 -12.21 -9.92 -4.56
C ASP A 495 -11.80 -9.04 -5.75
N LYS A 496 -12.34 -9.37 -6.91
CA LYS A 496 -12.07 -8.65 -8.16
C LYS A 496 -12.44 -7.15 -8.08
N ASN A 497 -13.53 -6.81 -7.41
CA ASN A 497 -13.95 -5.40 -7.30
C ASN A 497 -12.95 -4.61 -6.48
N ARG A 498 -12.41 -5.21 -5.42
CA ARG A 498 -11.33 -4.63 -4.63
C ARG A 498 -10.06 -4.37 -5.46
N ALA A 499 -9.71 -5.31 -6.35
CA ALA A 499 -8.58 -5.13 -7.25
C ALA A 499 -8.80 -3.97 -8.23
N ILE A 500 -10.02 -3.80 -8.75
CA ILE A 500 -10.39 -2.69 -9.65
C ILE A 500 -10.35 -1.34 -8.93
N GLU A 501 -10.90 -1.26 -7.72
CA GLU A 501 -10.84 -0.04 -6.91
C GLU A 501 -9.39 0.32 -6.55
N ASN A 502 -8.60 -0.70 -6.15
CA ASN A 502 -7.19 -0.51 -5.82
C ASN A 502 -6.37 -0.01 -7.04
N LEU A 503 -6.66 -0.49 -8.26
CA LEU A 503 -6.07 0.06 -9.47
C LEU A 503 -6.40 1.55 -9.64
N ASN A 504 -7.65 1.94 -9.37
CA ASN A 504 -8.10 3.32 -9.52
C ASN A 504 -7.47 4.29 -8.51
N VAL A 505 -7.21 3.84 -7.29
CA VAL A 505 -6.64 4.68 -6.20
C VAL A 505 -5.34 5.37 -6.66
N TYR A 506 -4.53 4.69 -7.45
CA TYR A 506 -3.17 5.11 -7.79
C TYR A 506 -3.03 5.73 -9.19
N LEU A 507 -4.13 5.97 -9.88
CA LEU A 507 -4.15 6.60 -11.20
C LEU A 507 -4.89 7.93 -11.14
N THR A 508 -4.34 8.96 -11.76
CA THR A 508 -4.96 10.29 -11.85
C THR A 508 -5.74 10.47 -13.15
N GLU A 509 -6.60 11.46 -13.19
CA GLU A 509 -7.33 11.81 -14.40
C GLU A 509 -6.39 12.46 -15.41
N PRO A 510 -6.62 12.26 -16.74
CA PRO A 510 -5.73 12.79 -17.77
C PRO A 510 -5.59 14.32 -17.79
N GLU A 511 -6.57 15.03 -17.25
CA GLU A 511 -6.55 16.49 -17.15
C GLU A 511 -5.66 17.01 -16.03
N ASN A 512 -5.18 16.15 -15.17
CA ASN A 512 -4.21 16.49 -14.13
C ASN A 512 -2.80 16.53 -14.73
N GLU A 513 -2.39 17.67 -15.24
CA GLU A 513 -1.08 17.86 -15.89
C GLU A 513 0.10 17.76 -14.90
N VAL A 514 -0.18 17.93 -13.61
CA VAL A 514 0.83 17.93 -12.54
C VAL A 514 1.15 16.50 -12.07
N ASN A 515 0.14 15.65 -11.95
CA ASN A 515 0.29 14.28 -11.46
C ASN A 515 -0.30 13.26 -12.45
N ALA A 516 0.53 12.38 -12.97
CA ALA A 516 0.04 11.27 -13.79
C ALA A 516 -0.40 10.06 -12.93
N PHE A 517 -0.02 10.00 -11.65
CA PHE A 517 -0.32 8.91 -10.73
C PHE A 517 -0.08 9.32 -9.27
N MET A 518 -0.70 8.60 -8.33
CA MET A 518 -0.40 8.73 -6.90
C MET A 518 0.87 7.93 -6.60
N PHE A 519 1.88 8.63 -6.07
CA PHE A 519 3.24 8.10 -6.13
C PHE A 519 3.99 8.19 -4.81
N HIS A 520 4.63 7.09 -4.44
CA HIS A 520 5.74 7.02 -3.52
C HIS A 520 6.64 5.85 -3.91
N GLY A 521 7.94 6.08 -4.02
CA GLY A 521 8.94 5.02 -4.14
C GLY A 521 9.51 4.81 -5.54
N THR A 522 8.92 3.96 -6.35
CA THR A 522 9.51 3.47 -7.62
C THR A 522 8.61 3.66 -8.82
N PRO A 523 9.19 3.83 -10.02
CA PRO A 523 8.46 4.02 -11.27
C PRO A 523 7.95 2.73 -11.91
N LEU A 524 8.06 1.56 -11.26
CA LEU A 524 7.57 0.31 -11.84
C LEU A 524 6.06 0.36 -12.10
N PRO A 525 5.59 0.14 -13.34
CA PRO A 525 4.19 0.32 -13.71
C PRO A 525 3.34 -0.94 -13.41
N VAL A 526 3.33 -1.40 -12.15
CA VAL A 526 2.62 -2.62 -11.76
C VAL A 526 1.11 -2.49 -12.00
N GLN A 527 0.59 -1.26 -12.03
CA GLN A 527 -0.79 -0.95 -12.42
C GLN A 527 -1.12 -1.40 -13.84
N ALA A 528 -0.18 -1.32 -14.78
CA ALA A 528 -0.38 -1.81 -16.14
C ALA A 528 -0.52 -3.34 -16.19
N TYR A 529 0.26 -4.05 -15.40
CA TYR A 529 0.14 -5.51 -15.26
C TYR A 529 -1.19 -5.90 -14.63
N LEU A 530 -1.61 -5.20 -13.58
CA LEU A 530 -2.92 -5.41 -12.96
C LEU A 530 -4.07 -5.15 -13.94
N TYR A 531 -3.99 -4.09 -14.75
CA TYR A 531 -4.97 -3.78 -15.79
C TYR A 531 -5.11 -4.91 -16.83
N TRP A 532 -3.99 -5.41 -17.33
CA TRP A 532 -3.94 -6.53 -18.28
C TRP A 532 -4.49 -7.83 -17.65
N GLU A 533 -4.08 -8.17 -16.42
CA GLU A 533 -4.58 -9.36 -15.71
C GLU A 533 -6.08 -9.24 -15.38
N LEU A 534 -6.57 -8.08 -14.99
CA LEU A 534 -8.00 -7.84 -14.79
C LEU A 534 -8.81 -8.08 -16.07
N PHE A 535 -8.30 -7.61 -17.21
CA PHE A 535 -8.95 -7.89 -18.51
C PHE A 535 -8.93 -9.40 -18.81
N ASN A 536 -7.79 -10.07 -18.67
CA ASN A 536 -7.68 -11.52 -18.90
C ASN A 536 -8.59 -12.36 -17.98
N ARG A 537 -8.94 -11.82 -16.81
CA ARG A 537 -9.89 -12.46 -15.88
C ARG A 537 -11.35 -12.17 -16.22
N THR A 538 -11.66 -10.98 -16.72
CA THR A 538 -13.04 -10.49 -16.88
C THR A 538 -13.55 -10.47 -18.31
N GLN A 539 -12.68 -10.28 -19.29
CA GLN A 539 -12.95 -9.99 -20.71
C GLN A 539 -13.86 -8.74 -20.88
N GLU A 540 -13.88 -7.85 -19.89
CA GLU A 540 -14.73 -6.67 -19.88
C GLU A 540 -14.10 -5.50 -20.67
N LYS A 541 -14.58 -5.22 -21.88
CA LYS A 541 -14.11 -4.06 -22.66
C LYS A 541 -14.39 -2.71 -21.99
N GLU A 542 -15.45 -2.61 -21.18
CA GLU A 542 -15.74 -1.38 -20.42
C GLU A 542 -14.64 -1.09 -19.37
N LEU A 543 -14.01 -2.11 -18.80
CA LEU A 543 -12.85 -1.96 -17.92
C LEU A 543 -11.65 -1.37 -18.70
N LEU A 544 -11.34 -1.96 -19.87
CA LEU A 544 -10.28 -1.39 -20.73
C LEU A 544 -10.55 0.06 -21.06
N LYS A 545 -11.79 0.38 -21.49
CA LYS A 545 -12.19 1.73 -21.90
C LYS A 545 -12.10 2.76 -20.75
N PHE A 546 -12.46 2.37 -19.53
CA PHE A 546 -12.44 3.26 -18.38
C PHE A 546 -11.00 3.60 -17.96
N PHE A 547 -10.13 2.62 -17.84
CA PHE A 547 -8.76 2.84 -17.37
C PHE A 547 -7.77 3.28 -18.44
N TYR A 548 -8.07 3.05 -19.72
CA TYR A 548 -7.16 3.39 -20.82
C TYR A 548 -6.65 4.84 -20.79
N PRO A 549 -7.49 5.88 -20.67
CA PRO A 549 -7.00 7.27 -20.67
C PRO A 549 -6.11 7.58 -19.46
N LYS A 550 -6.42 7.04 -18.28
CA LYS A 550 -5.62 7.21 -17.05
C LYS A 550 -4.26 6.51 -17.18
N LEU A 551 -4.26 5.27 -17.70
CA LEU A 551 -3.02 4.51 -17.93
C LEU A 551 -2.22 5.11 -19.10
N ARG A 552 -2.88 5.70 -20.11
CA ARG A 552 -2.20 6.45 -21.17
C ARG A 552 -1.45 7.66 -20.58
N HIS A 553 -2.08 8.40 -19.70
CA HIS A 553 -1.48 9.53 -18.98
C HIS A 553 -0.27 9.08 -18.14
N PHE A 554 -0.41 7.98 -17.40
CA PHE A 554 0.68 7.37 -16.64
C PHE A 554 1.82 6.86 -17.53
N TYR A 555 1.49 6.21 -18.66
CA TYR A 555 2.44 5.77 -19.67
C TYR A 555 3.25 6.95 -20.24
N ASP A 556 2.56 7.99 -20.68
CA ASP A 556 3.18 9.17 -21.30
C ASP A 556 4.14 9.89 -20.35
N PHE A 557 3.83 9.89 -19.04
CA PHE A 557 4.75 10.39 -18.02
C PHE A 557 6.02 9.53 -17.93
N LEU A 558 5.90 8.22 -17.77
CA LEU A 558 7.06 7.33 -17.65
C LEU A 558 7.88 7.23 -18.95
N ALA A 559 7.22 7.32 -20.11
CA ALA A 559 7.88 7.33 -21.43
C ALA A 559 8.55 8.67 -21.79
N GLY A 560 8.32 9.72 -21.01
CA GLY A 560 8.87 11.04 -21.25
C GLY A 560 8.14 11.85 -22.36
N HIS A 561 6.85 11.58 -22.58
CA HIS A 561 6.02 12.30 -23.56
C HIS A 561 5.32 13.53 -22.99
N ILE A 562 5.17 13.63 -21.68
CA ILE A 562 4.59 14.80 -21.01
C ILE A 562 5.70 15.84 -20.74
N PRO A 563 5.46 17.14 -20.96
CA PRO A 563 6.49 18.18 -20.74
C PRO A 563 7.08 18.21 -19.32
N THR A 564 6.32 17.81 -18.33
CA THR A 564 6.76 17.73 -16.91
C THR A 564 7.64 16.50 -16.64
N SER A 565 7.71 15.54 -17.56
CA SER A 565 8.52 14.33 -17.41
C SER A 565 9.91 14.52 -17.98
N ILE A 566 10.90 14.10 -17.21
CA ILE A 566 12.32 14.13 -17.60
C ILE A 566 12.95 12.73 -17.64
N PHE A 567 12.16 11.68 -17.70
CA PHE A 567 12.65 10.29 -17.78
C PHE A 567 13.51 10.04 -19.03
N ARG A 568 13.16 10.65 -20.18
CA ARG A 568 13.82 10.43 -21.47
C ARG A 568 14.84 11.53 -21.78
N LYS A 569 15.80 11.77 -20.91
CA LYS A 569 16.87 12.77 -21.09
C LYS A 569 18.10 12.25 -21.85
N ALA A 570 18.36 10.95 -21.78
CA ALA A 570 19.51 10.34 -22.42
C ALA A 570 19.34 10.23 -23.92
N LYS A 571 20.35 10.58 -24.72
CA LYS A 571 20.35 10.43 -26.17
C LYS A 571 20.37 8.96 -26.62
N SER A 572 20.69 8.04 -25.71
CA SER A 572 20.57 6.60 -25.92
C SER A 572 19.13 6.13 -26.00
N ASN A 573 18.13 6.92 -25.57
CA ASN A 573 16.75 6.54 -25.28
C ASN A 573 16.59 5.57 -24.09
N LEU A 574 17.62 5.31 -23.28
CA LEU A 574 17.46 4.63 -22.00
C LEU A 574 16.81 5.58 -20.99
N LEU A 575 15.89 5.06 -20.19
CA LEU A 575 15.11 5.87 -19.25
C LEU A 575 15.84 6.04 -17.91
N ARG A 576 15.79 7.25 -17.35
CA ARG A 576 16.42 7.60 -16.07
C ARG A 576 15.37 8.11 -15.09
N PRO A 577 15.07 7.36 -14.01
CA PRO A 577 14.01 7.72 -13.07
C PRO A 577 14.44 8.68 -11.96
N TRP A 578 15.73 9.01 -11.82
CA TRP A 578 16.33 9.57 -10.61
C TRP A 578 15.82 10.95 -10.21
N GLU A 579 15.33 11.73 -11.14
CA GLU A 579 14.73 13.03 -10.87
C GLU A 579 13.39 12.94 -10.12
N TYR A 580 12.74 11.78 -10.16
CA TYR A 580 11.46 11.53 -9.49
C TYR A 580 11.56 10.51 -8.37
N THR A 581 12.54 9.60 -8.47
CA THR A 581 12.67 8.48 -7.55
C THR A 581 14.13 8.20 -7.22
N TYR A 582 14.42 7.86 -5.98
CA TYR A 582 15.74 7.34 -5.59
C TYR A 582 15.90 5.86 -5.94
N ASN A 583 14.81 5.19 -6.33
CA ASN A 583 14.69 3.75 -6.44
C ASN A 583 14.11 3.39 -7.81
N SER A 584 14.86 2.62 -8.61
CA SER A 584 14.46 2.24 -9.98
C SER A 584 13.51 1.04 -10.04
N GLY A 585 13.59 0.14 -9.06
CA GLY A 585 12.94 -1.18 -9.15
C GLY A 585 12.21 -1.67 -7.90
N GLY A 586 12.00 -0.82 -6.90
CA GLY A 586 11.41 -1.22 -5.62
C GLY A 586 12.43 -1.83 -4.63
N TRP A 587 13.71 -1.83 -4.96
CA TRP A 587 14.80 -2.43 -4.18
C TRP A 587 15.77 -1.38 -3.61
N ASP A 588 15.55 -1.00 -2.35
CA ASP A 588 16.16 0.18 -1.74
C ASP A 588 17.69 0.19 -1.73
N ASP A 589 18.34 -0.93 -1.41
CA ASP A 589 19.81 -1.08 -1.33
C ASP A 589 20.39 -1.98 -2.43
N TYR A 590 19.69 -2.10 -3.57
CA TYR A 590 20.25 -2.81 -4.73
C TYR A 590 21.55 -2.16 -5.18
N PRO A 591 22.68 -2.92 -5.32
CA PRO A 591 24.01 -2.34 -5.33
C PRO A 591 24.27 -1.15 -6.29
N PRO A 592 24.02 -1.25 -7.61
CA PRO A 592 24.31 -0.12 -8.50
C PRO A 592 23.40 1.08 -8.23
N GLN A 593 22.13 0.84 -7.91
CA GLN A 593 21.20 1.90 -7.56
C GLN A 593 21.60 2.63 -6.28
N TRP A 594 21.99 1.88 -5.25
CA TRP A 594 22.44 2.46 -3.98
C TRP A 594 23.66 3.33 -4.17
N GLN A 595 24.59 2.92 -5.03
CA GLN A 595 25.75 3.76 -5.36
C GLN A 595 25.33 5.03 -6.09
N VAL A 596 24.49 4.96 -7.12
CA VAL A 596 23.95 6.14 -7.81
C VAL A 596 23.29 7.10 -6.82
N TYR A 597 22.54 6.59 -5.85
CA TYR A 597 21.93 7.40 -4.81
C TYR A 597 22.96 8.09 -3.90
N LEU A 598 24.02 7.38 -3.51
CA LEU A 598 25.08 7.94 -2.64
C LEU A 598 25.97 8.97 -3.38
N THR A 599 26.35 8.67 -4.61
CA THR A 599 27.24 9.55 -5.40
C THR A 599 26.51 10.70 -6.07
N LYS A 600 25.16 10.63 -6.15
CA LYS A 600 24.33 11.57 -6.91
C LYS A 600 24.69 11.62 -8.41
N ASP A 601 25.25 10.54 -8.93
CA ASP A 601 25.54 10.40 -10.36
C ASP A 601 24.30 9.94 -11.14
N PHE A 602 23.42 10.88 -11.41
CA PHE A 602 22.17 10.64 -12.09
C PHE A 602 22.27 10.52 -13.62
N SER A 603 23.50 10.52 -14.16
CA SER A 603 23.77 10.23 -15.56
C SER A 603 23.58 8.75 -15.91
N VAL A 604 23.60 7.86 -14.91
CA VAL A 604 23.48 6.41 -15.06
C VAL A 604 22.02 5.99 -15.31
N ALA A 605 21.76 5.19 -16.35
CA ALA A 605 20.44 4.64 -16.66
C ALA A 605 20.33 3.17 -16.19
N PRO A 606 19.32 2.80 -15.37
CA PRO A 606 19.05 1.41 -15.00
C PRO A 606 18.41 0.64 -16.15
N VAL A 607 18.42 -0.70 -16.09
CA VAL A 607 17.82 -1.56 -17.10
C VAL A 607 16.32 -1.73 -16.89
N VAL A 608 15.91 -1.97 -15.64
CA VAL A 608 14.53 -2.31 -15.25
C VAL A 608 13.51 -1.27 -15.70
N THR A 609 13.84 0.01 -15.62
CA THR A 609 12.90 1.10 -15.99
C THR A 609 12.56 1.02 -17.48
N THR A 610 13.56 0.88 -18.36
CA THR A 610 13.35 0.78 -19.80
C THR A 610 12.68 -0.55 -20.17
N ALA A 611 13.07 -1.66 -19.53
CA ALA A 611 12.50 -2.98 -19.79
C ALA A 611 10.99 -3.04 -19.45
N HIS A 612 10.59 -2.52 -18.30
CA HIS A 612 9.18 -2.44 -17.92
C HIS A 612 8.38 -1.45 -18.77
N GLN A 613 9.00 -0.36 -19.22
CA GLN A 613 8.32 0.59 -20.11
C GLN A 613 8.02 -0.01 -21.48
N ILE A 614 8.90 -0.87 -22.03
CA ILE A 614 8.59 -1.66 -23.23
C ILE A 614 7.38 -2.56 -22.98
N ARG A 615 7.33 -3.28 -21.88
CA ARG A 615 6.17 -4.14 -21.56
C ARG A 615 4.90 -3.32 -21.38
N PHE A 616 4.98 -2.17 -20.72
CA PHE A 616 3.84 -1.26 -20.59
C PHE A 616 3.35 -0.78 -21.98
N ALA A 617 4.27 -0.41 -22.89
CA ALA A 617 3.94 -0.05 -24.26
C ALA A 617 3.19 -1.19 -24.99
N LYS A 618 3.68 -2.45 -24.87
CA LYS A 618 3.01 -3.62 -25.47
C LYS A 618 1.60 -3.85 -24.91
N ILE A 619 1.40 -3.68 -23.62
CA ILE A 619 0.06 -3.77 -22.98
C ILE A 619 -0.86 -2.66 -23.51
N MET A 620 -0.40 -1.41 -23.52
CA MET A 620 -1.19 -0.28 -24.00
C MET A 620 -1.47 -0.35 -25.49
N ARG A 621 -0.50 -0.78 -26.28
CA ARG A 621 -0.66 -1.04 -27.73
C ARG A 621 -1.79 -2.01 -27.98
N ARG A 622 -1.83 -3.15 -27.29
CA ARG A 622 -2.89 -4.14 -27.45
C ARG A 622 -4.25 -3.61 -26.99
N ALA A 623 -4.29 -2.90 -25.87
CA ALA A 623 -5.51 -2.24 -25.41
C ALA A 623 -6.01 -1.21 -26.43
N ALA A 624 -5.11 -0.43 -27.05
CA ALA A 624 -5.43 0.53 -28.09
C ALA A 624 -6.06 -0.14 -29.31
N ILE A 625 -5.51 -1.27 -29.76
CA ILE A 625 -6.09 -2.07 -30.85
C ILE A 625 -7.49 -2.54 -30.52
N LEU A 626 -7.71 -3.10 -29.31
CA LEU A 626 -9.02 -3.58 -28.87
C LEU A 626 -10.05 -2.46 -28.68
N LEU A 627 -9.59 -1.21 -28.54
CA LEU A 627 -10.42 -0.01 -28.35
C LEU A 627 -10.47 0.89 -29.60
N ASP A 628 -9.94 0.43 -30.75
CA ASP A 628 -9.89 1.15 -32.04
C ASP A 628 -9.16 2.51 -31.93
N LYS A 629 -8.10 2.60 -31.10
CA LYS A 629 -7.25 3.79 -30.92
C LYS A 629 -6.02 3.74 -31.85
N THR A 630 -6.24 3.77 -33.14
CA THR A 630 -5.17 3.53 -34.17
C THR A 630 -4.00 4.51 -34.09
N SER A 631 -4.25 5.79 -33.76
CA SER A 631 -3.17 6.79 -33.62
C SER A 631 -2.20 6.43 -32.47
N ASP A 632 -2.70 5.87 -31.42
CA ASP A 632 -1.90 5.53 -30.24
C ASP A 632 -1.01 4.32 -30.48
N VAL A 633 -1.46 3.39 -31.34
CA VAL A 633 -0.67 2.20 -31.73
C VAL A 633 0.69 2.59 -32.31
N ALA A 634 0.71 3.60 -33.18
CA ALA A 634 1.95 4.06 -33.80
C ALA A 634 2.96 4.64 -32.77
N VAL A 635 2.46 5.31 -31.74
CA VAL A 635 3.31 5.84 -30.65
C VAL A 635 3.95 4.69 -29.87
N TYR A 636 3.14 3.68 -29.48
CA TYR A 636 3.67 2.52 -28.77
C TYR A 636 4.63 1.69 -29.62
N ASP A 637 4.37 1.49 -30.91
CA ASP A 637 5.29 0.78 -31.79
C ASP A 637 6.63 1.50 -31.95
N ALA A 638 6.63 2.83 -32.06
CA ALA A 638 7.85 3.64 -32.10
C ALA A 638 8.66 3.55 -30.80
N ASP A 639 7.99 3.61 -29.64
CA ASP A 639 8.66 3.50 -28.34
C ASP A 639 9.20 2.09 -28.09
N ILE A 640 8.45 1.04 -28.42
CA ILE A 640 8.92 -0.36 -28.31
C ILE A 640 10.21 -0.53 -29.12
N SER A 641 10.23 -0.07 -30.37
CA SER A 641 11.43 -0.17 -31.24
C SER A 641 12.59 0.62 -30.66
N SER A 642 12.37 1.88 -30.28
CA SER A 642 13.42 2.78 -29.80
C SER A 642 14.03 2.30 -28.47
N PHE A 643 13.22 1.86 -27.53
CA PHE A 643 13.68 1.36 -26.23
C PHE A 643 14.37 -0.01 -26.36
N ALA A 644 13.86 -0.89 -27.26
CA ALA A 644 14.47 -2.17 -27.54
C ALA A 644 15.87 -2.00 -28.15
N GLU A 645 15.99 -1.14 -29.18
CA GLU A 645 17.28 -0.81 -29.81
C GLU A 645 18.26 -0.24 -28.79
N ALA A 646 17.80 0.64 -27.88
CA ALA A 646 18.62 1.23 -26.82
C ALA A 646 19.19 0.17 -25.87
N LEU A 647 18.36 -0.73 -25.37
CA LEU A 647 18.79 -1.81 -24.49
C LEU A 647 19.77 -2.76 -25.19
N GLN A 648 19.44 -3.23 -26.40
CA GLN A 648 20.29 -4.13 -27.16
C GLN A 648 21.63 -3.52 -27.53
N LYS A 649 21.66 -2.26 -27.93
CA LYS A 649 22.87 -1.59 -28.39
C LYS A 649 23.81 -1.16 -27.29
N TYR A 650 23.25 -0.67 -26.14
CA TYR A 650 24.06 0.02 -25.16
C TYR A 650 24.18 -0.73 -23.83
N SER A 651 23.24 -1.64 -23.53
CA SER A 651 23.12 -2.24 -22.21
C SER A 651 23.52 -3.72 -22.15
N TYR A 652 23.44 -4.47 -23.26
CA TYR A 652 23.74 -5.91 -23.24
C TYR A 652 25.25 -6.17 -23.12
N ASP A 653 25.64 -6.87 -22.03
CA ASP A 653 26.99 -7.32 -21.76
C ASP A 653 27.17 -8.78 -22.22
N GLU A 654 27.67 -8.99 -23.45
CA GLU A 654 27.87 -10.32 -24.04
C GLU A 654 28.80 -11.20 -23.20
N LYS A 655 29.78 -10.61 -22.50
CA LYS A 655 30.73 -11.36 -21.66
C LYS A 655 30.05 -12.04 -20.48
N ASN A 656 29.06 -11.37 -19.90
CA ASN A 656 28.35 -11.86 -18.72
C ASN A 656 26.97 -12.43 -19.05
N GLY A 657 26.47 -12.33 -20.30
CA GLY A 657 25.14 -12.80 -20.71
C GLY A 657 24.01 -12.08 -19.99
N ILE A 658 24.15 -10.79 -19.69
CA ILE A 658 23.22 -10.02 -18.86
C ILE A 658 23.26 -8.52 -19.26
N PHE A 659 22.23 -7.77 -18.93
CA PHE A 659 22.20 -6.33 -19.21
C PHE A 659 22.82 -5.51 -18.08
N SER A 660 23.51 -4.43 -18.44
CA SER A 660 24.21 -3.52 -17.52
C SER A 660 23.51 -2.17 -17.43
N PHE A 661 23.64 -1.51 -16.28
CA PHE A 661 23.41 -0.06 -16.20
C PHE A 661 24.36 0.65 -17.16
N VAL A 662 23.93 1.79 -17.72
CA VAL A 662 24.70 2.54 -18.72
C VAL A 662 24.97 3.95 -18.23
N GLU A 663 26.24 4.33 -18.25
CA GLU A 663 26.70 5.70 -17.94
C GLU A 663 26.54 6.62 -19.16
N HIS A 664 26.32 7.90 -18.91
CA HIS A 664 26.20 8.92 -19.94
C HIS A 664 27.05 10.14 -19.57
N ASP A 665 27.54 10.84 -20.60
CA ASP A 665 28.19 12.13 -20.42
C ASP A 665 27.19 13.27 -20.14
N ALA A 666 27.72 14.47 -19.91
CA ALA A 666 26.90 15.65 -19.63
C ALA A 666 25.93 16.02 -20.78
N ASP A 667 26.25 15.61 -22.00
CA ASP A 667 25.41 15.81 -23.20
C ASP A 667 24.39 14.69 -23.40
N GLY A 668 24.37 13.68 -22.52
CA GLY A 668 23.48 12.53 -22.56
C GLY A 668 23.88 11.42 -23.53
N ASN A 669 25.11 11.41 -24.05
CA ASN A 669 25.62 10.33 -24.89
C ASN A 669 26.05 9.15 -24.01
N PRO A 670 25.79 7.89 -24.38
CA PRO A 670 26.21 6.72 -23.61
C PRO A 670 27.74 6.57 -23.66
N THR A 671 28.39 6.35 -22.53
CA THR A 671 29.85 6.24 -22.41
C THR A 671 30.34 4.84 -22.14
N GLY A 672 29.51 3.97 -21.54
CA GLY A 672 29.87 2.59 -21.25
C GLY A 672 29.00 1.96 -20.17
N PHE A 673 29.37 0.77 -19.74
CA PHE A 673 28.71 0.07 -18.65
C PHE A 673 29.09 0.69 -17.30
N HIS A 674 28.13 0.73 -16.40
CA HIS A 674 28.36 1.08 -15.01
C HIS A 674 29.00 -0.11 -14.28
N LEU A 675 30.23 0.06 -13.85
CA LEU A 675 31.02 -1.00 -13.22
C LEU A 675 31.13 -0.81 -11.71
N ASP A 676 31.20 -1.92 -10.96
CA ASP A 676 31.50 -1.86 -9.55
C ASP A 676 32.88 -1.20 -9.33
N PRO A 677 32.94 -0.08 -8.61
CA PRO A 677 34.21 0.66 -8.46
C PRO A 677 35.32 -0.11 -7.73
N ALA A 678 34.95 -1.11 -6.93
CA ALA A 678 35.90 -1.90 -6.18
C ALA A 678 36.53 -3.03 -7.01
N SER A 679 35.75 -3.67 -7.88
CA SER A 679 36.19 -4.87 -8.63
C SER A 679 36.33 -4.66 -10.15
N GLY A 680 35.75 -3.59 -10.70
CA GLY A 680 35.68 -3.36 -12.14
C GLY A 680 34.79 -4.33 -12.90
N VAL A 681 33.94 -5.08 -12.20
CA VAL A 681 32.97 -6.04 -12.78
C VAL A 681 31.65 -5.30 -13.09
N ASN A 682 30.85 -5.81 -14.05
CA ASN A 682 29.50 -5.31 -14.29
C ASN A 682 28.73 -5.22 -12.96
N TYR A 683 28.26 -4.00 -12.61
CA TYR A 683 27.62 -3.77 -11.31
C TYR A 683 26.16 -4.22 -11.27
N ASN A 684 25.66 -4.87 -12.34
CA ASN A 684 24.28 -5.30 -12.49
C ASN A 684 24.07 -6.81 -12.59
N LEU A 685 24.95 -7.59 -11.95
CA LEU A 685 24.80 -9.06 -11.87
C LEU A 685 23.70 -9.38 -10.86
N GLY A 686 22.44 -9.31 -11.29
CA GLY A 686 21.28 -9.50 -10.43
C GLY A 686 19.95 -9.40 -11.17
N MET A 687 18.86 -9.23 -10.41
CA MET A 687 17.49 -9.20 -10.96
C MET A 687 17.26 -8.08 -11.98
N ASP A 688 17.88 -6.94 -11.81
CA ASP A 688 17.75 -5.83 -12.78
C ASP A 688 18.35 -6.22 -14.14
N GLY A 689 19.54 -6.83 -14.13
CA GLY A 689 20.22 -7.24 -15.37
C GLY A 689 19.50 -8.32 -16.17
N VAL A 690 18.61 -9.09 -15.58
CA VAL A 690 17.75 -10.09 -16.25
C VAL A 690 16.33 -9.57 -16.50
N SER A 691 16.00 -8.34 -16.10
CA SER A 691 14.68 -7.75 -16.28
C SER A 691 14.21 -7.65 -17.76
N PRO A 692 15.07 -7.55 -18.79
CA PRO A 692 14.62 -7.59 -20.18
C PRO A 692 13.90 -8.88 -20.62
N LEU A 693 13.99 -9.96 -19.88
CA LEU A 693 13.11 -11.14 -20.04
C LEU A 693 11.60 -10.77 -20.00
N ILE A 694 11.25 -9.74 -19.23
CA ILE A 694 9.88 -9.25 -19.06
C ILE A 694 9.41 -8.52 -20.33
N SER A 695 10.30 -7.81 -20.98
CA SER A 695 10.00 -6.97 -22.15
C SER A 695 9.69 -7.76 -23.41
N GLY A 696 10.23 -8.98 -23.55
CA GLY A 696 10.08 -9.84 -24.72
C GLY A 696 10.84 -9.28 -25.94
N ILE A 697 12.04 -8.70 -25.72
CA ILE A 697 12.92 -8.19 -26.78
C ILE A 697 14.20 -9.02 -26.94
N CYS A 698 14.45 -9.97 -26.04
CA CYS A 698 15.69 -10.73 -26.00
C CYS A 698 15.73 -11.79 -27.10
N THR A 699 16.93 -12.01 -27.69
CA THR A 699 17.14 -13.14 -28.60
C THR A 699 16.97 -14.47 -27.86
N ALA A 700 16.86 -15.58 -28.58
CA ALA A 700 16.76 -16.90 -27.98
C ALA A 700 18.00 -17.24 -27.13
N GLU A 701 19.19 -16.84 -27.59
CA GLU A 701 20.46 -17.01 -26.88
C GLU A 701 20.45 -16.23 -25.56
N GLN A 702 20.10 -14.95 -25.60
CA GLN A 702 20.01 -14.09 -24.42
C GLN A 702 19.00 -14.65 -23.38
N ARG A 703 17.81 -15.08 -23.83
CA ARG A 703 16.83 -15.73 -22.96
C ARG A 703 17.39 -16.98 -22.29
N ASN A 704 18.06 -17.84 -23.07
CA ASN A 704 18.67 -19.07 -22.54
C ASN A 704 19.74 -18.78 -21.47
N GLU A 705 20.63 -17.83 -21.73
CA GLU A 705 21.67 -17.43 -20.77
C GLU A 705 21.10 -16.86 -19.47
N MET A 706 20.14 -15.93 -19.57
CA MET A 706 19.51 -15.31 -18.40
C MET A 706 18.66 -16.30 -17.59
N PHE A 707 17.89 -17.18 -18.25
CA PHE A 707 17.15 -18.23 -17.53
C PHE A 707 18.08 -19.28 -16.92
N ALA A 708 19.20 -19.64 -17.57
CA ALA A 708 20.21 -20.51 -16.98
C ALA A 708 20.76 -19.89 -15.71
N ARG A 709 21.12 -18.59 -15.70
CA ARG A 709 21.61 -17.86 -14.53
C ARG A 709 20.57 -17.83 -13.39
N LEU A 710 19.31 -17.54 -13.71
CA LEU A 710 18.21 -17.55 -12.73
C LEU A 710 17.98 -18.93 -12.12
N ALA A 711 18.18 -20.00 -12.89
CA ALA A 711 17.90 -21.38 -12.46
C ALA A 711 19.09 -22.08 -11.80
N ASP A 712 20.30 -21.57 -11.96
CA ASP A 712 21.55 -22.20 -11.47
C ASP A 712 21.77 -21.90 -9.98
N LYS A 713 22.08 -22.98 -9.24
CA LYS A 713 22.36 -22.92 -7.80
C LYS A 713 23.67 -22.21 -7.46
N GLU A 714 24.63 -22.16 -8.38
CA GLU A 714 25.87 -21.42 -8.17
C GLU A 714 25.71 -19.93 -8.42
N HIS A 715 24.66 -19.53 -9.16
CA HIS A 715 24.31 -18.16 -9.47
C HIS A 715 23.11 -17.65 -8.63
N MET A 716 21.95 -17.47 -9.20
CA MET A 716 20.84 -16.77 -8.54
C MET A 716 19.84 -17.69 -7.82
N TRP A 717 19.77 -18.98 -8.19
CA TRP A 717 18.83 -19.88 -7.51
C TRP A 717 19.34 -20.28 -6.12
N THR A 718 18.43 -20.22 -5.12
CA THR A 718 18.69 -20.67 -3.75
C THR A 718 17.67 -21.75 -3.33
N SER A 719 17.84 -22.31 -2.14
CA SER A 719 16.86 -23.27 -1.60
C SER A 719 15.48 -22.68 -1.31
N ILE A 720 15.37 -21.34 -1.24
CA ILE A 720 14.14 -20.62 -0.86
C ILE A 720 13.64 -19.66 -1.95
N GLY A 721 14.22 -19.67 -3.14
CA GLY A 721 13.82 -18.84 -4.28
C GLY A 721 15.02 -18.16 -4.95
N ILE A 722 14.76 -17.14 -5.75
CA ILE A 722 15.77 -16.39 -6.49
C ILE A 722 16.34 -15.30 -5.60
N SER A 723 17.68 -15.22 -5.45
CA SER A 723 18.35 -14.09 -4.76
C SER A 723 18.28 -12.83 -5.63
N THR A 724 18.26 -11.67 -5.00
CA THR A 724 18.22 -10.39 -5.72
C THR A 724 19.49 -10.10 -6.49
N VAL A 725 20.65 -10.55 -5.98
CA VAL A 725 21.97 -10.41 -6.61
C VAL A 725 22.55 -11.80 -6.83
N ASP A 726 23.31 -11.98 -7.91
CA ASP A 726 24.04 -13.20 -8.23
C ASP A 726 25.09 -13.49 -7.15
N LYS A 727 25.11 -14.70 -6.63
CA LYS A 727 26.05 -15.12 -5.56
C LYS A 727 27.52 -15.06 -5.98
N GLN A 728 27.80 -15.06 -7.28
CA GLN A 728 29.17 -14.89 -7.81
C GLN A 728 29.57 -13.43 -7.98
N ALA A 729 28.66 -12.48 -7.78
CA ALA A 729 29.01 -11.06 -7.83
C ALA A 729 29.87 -10.67 -6.62
N PRO A 730 30.97 -9.93 -6.80
CA PRO A 730 31.88 -9.56 -5.71
C PRO A 730 31.22 -8.67 -4.65
N TYR A 731 30.13 -8.01 -4.98
CA TYR A 731 29.34 -7.16 -4.10
C TYR A 731 28.12 -7.84 -3.48
N TYR A 732 27.92 -9.15 -3.70
CA TYR A 732 26.85 -9.94 -3.10
C TYR A 732 26.97 -10.01 -1.57
N ARG A 733 25.84 -9.95 -0.87
CA ARG A 733 25.75 -10.11 0.58
C ARG A 733 24.67 -11.14 0.94
N THR A 734 25.01 -12.21 1.60
CA THR A 734 24.12 -13.36 1.88
C THR A 734 22.78 -12.95 2.49
N ASP A 735 22.77 -12.05 3.47
CA ASP A 735 21.56 -11.55 4.15
C ASP A 735 21.38 -10.02 3.96
N GLY A 736 21.89 -9.50 2.84
CA GLY A 736 21.63 -8.11 2.46
C GLY A 736 20.15 -7.93 2.11
N TYR A 737 19.57 -6.78 2.42
CA TYR A 737 18.14 -6.51 2.23
C TYR A 737 17.71 -6.75 0.77
N TRP A 738 17.97 -5.83 -0.17
CA TRP A 738 17.86 -6.07 -1.61
C TRP A 738 19.21 -6.41 -2.28
N ASN A 739 20.21 -6.65 -1.49
CA ASN A 739 21.54 -7.04 -1.93
C ASN A 739 21.84 -8.52 -1.57
N GLY A 740 20.92 -9.43 -1.87
CA GLY A 740 21.10 -10.86 -1.74
C GLY A 740 19.93 -11.65 -1.15
N ALA A 741 19.08 -11.08 -0.33
CA ALA A 741 17.91 -11.74 0.23
C ALA A 741 16.89 -12.17 -0.84
N VAL A 742 15.91 -12.99 -0.47
CA VAL A 742 14.87 -13.51 -1.37
C VAL A 742 13.57 -12.73 -1.16
N TRP A 743 13.09 -12.15 -2.25
CA TRP A 743 11.86 -11.36 -2.31
C TRP A 743 10.89 -11.95 -3.33
N MET A 744 9.57 -11.88 -3.06
CA MET A 744 8.56 -12.48 -3.95
C MET A 744 8.16 -11.61 -5.16
N PRO A 745 8.11 -10.28 -5.08
CA PRO A 745 7.55 -9.43 -6.15
C PRO A 745 8.19 -9.67 -7.52
N HIS A 746 9.51 -9.54 -7.63
CA HIS A 746 10.20 -9.71 -8.91
C HIS A 746 10.16 -11.15 -9.43
N GLN A 747 10.03 -12.16 -8.55
CA GLN A 747 9.85 -13.53 -8.97
C GLN A 747 8.52 -13.75 -9.70
N TRP A 748 7.49 -12.93 -9.42
CA TRP A 748 6.23 -12.96 -10.18
C TRP A 748 6.46 -12.57 -11.65
N PHE A 749 7.27 -11.55 -11.90
CA PHE A 749 7.60 -11.16 -13.27
C PHE A 749 8.37 -12.26 -14.01
N PHE A 750 9.34 -12.89 -13.37
CA PHE A 750 10.08 -13.99 -13.96
C PHE A 750 9.24 -15.26 -14.12
N TRP A 751 8.30 -15.51 -13.24
CA TRP A 751 7.31 -16.58 -13.39
C TRP A 751 6.47 -16.39 -14.64
N LYS A 752 5.97 -15.17 -14.88
CA LYS A 752 5.23 -14.83 -16.12
C LYS A 752 6.10 -14.94 -17.37
N ALA A 753 7.35 -14.46 -17.31
CA ALA A 753 8.30 -14.58 -18.42
C ALA A 753 8.65 -16.05 -18.73
N ALA A 754 8.74 -16.91 -17.72
CA ALA A 754 8.99 -18.33 -17.91
C ALA A 754 7.81 -19.04 -18.57
N LEU A 755 6.57 -18.69 -18.25
CA LEU A 755 5.39 -19.18 -18.97
C LEU A 755 5.39 -18.69 -20.42
N ASP A 756 5.77 -17.44 -20.63
CA ASP A 756 5.83 -16.84 -21.95
C ASP A 756 6.91 -17.46 -22.85
N ASP A 757 8.05 -17.90 -22.29
CA ASP A 757 9.16 -18.58 -22.97
C ASP A 757 9.05 -20.11 -22.92
N ASN A 758 7.84 -20.67 -22.68
CA ASN A 758 7.59 -22.11 -22.61
C ASN A 758 8.54 -22.87 -21.66
N ARG A 759 8.74 -22.34 -20.44
CA ARG A 759 9.54 -22.97 -19.36
C ARG A 759 8.67 -23.30 -18.14
N PRO A 760 7.67 -24.17 -18.28
CA PRO A 760 6.72 -24.46 -17.19
C PRO A 760 7.39 -25.06 -15.96
N ASP A 761 8.48 -25.83 -16.13
CA ASP A 761 9.22 -26.42 -14.99
C ASP A 761 9.85 -25.34 -14.11
N PHE A 762 10.43 -24.30 -14.72
CA PHE A 762 11.02 -23.20 -13.96
C PHE A 762 9.92 -22.33 -13.30
N ALA A 763 8.84 -22.02 -14.03
CA ALA A 763 7.70 -21.32 -13.47
C ALA A 763 7.09 -22.06 -12.26
N ARG A 764 6.89 -23.39 -12.38
CA ARG A 764 6.40 -24.23 -11.30
C ARG A 764 7.37 -24.27 -10.11
N ARG A 765 8.68 -24.33 -10.37
CA ARG A 765 9.72 -24.30 -9.33
C ARG A 765 9.67 -23.02 -8.52
N ILE A 766 9.53 -21.84 -9.14
CA ILE A 766 9.33 -20.55 -8.45
C ILE A 766 8.10 -20.62 -7.53
N ALA A 767 6.95 -20.94 -8.09
CA ALA A 767 5.68 -20.93 -7.38
C ALA A 767 5.65 -21.90 -6.19
N LEU A 768 6.07 -23.16 -6.39
CA LEU A 768 6.00 -24.17 -5.33
C LEU A 768 7.02 -23.92 -4.22
N THR A 769 8.22 -23.41 -4.55
CA THR A 769 9.22 -23.01 -3.54
C THR A 769 8.65 -21.91 -2.65
N ALA A 770 8.02 -20.89 -3.23
CA ALA A 770 7.40 -19.81 -2.46
C ALA A 770 6.22 -20.29 -1.61
N LEU A 771 5.33 -21.13 -2.15
CA LEU A 771 4.19 -21.68 -1.41
C LEU A 771 4.65 -22.49 -0.19
N GLU A 772 5.69 -23.32 -0.33
CA GLU A 772 6.24 -24.11 0.77
C GLU A 772 6.94 -23.24 1.82
N LEU A 773 7.72 -22.27 1.38
CA LEU A 773 8.42 -21.33 2.26
C LEU A 773 7.42 -20.55 3.13
N TRP A 774 6.42 -19.95 2.52
CA TRP A 774 5.42 -19.15 3.21
C TRP A 774 4.50 -19.98 4.12
N GLU A 775 4.07 -21.17 3.70
CA GLU A 775 3.30 -22.08 4.57
C GLU A 775 4.07 -22.43 5.84
N LYS A 776 5.37 -22.75 5.70
CA LYS A 776 6.26 -23.07 6.84
C LYS A 776 6.44 -21.86 7.76
N GLU A 777 6.71 -20.68 7.20
CA GLU A 777 6.97 -19.46 7.96
C GLU A 777 5.72 -19.01 8.74
N LEU A 778 4.56 -18.97 8.08
CA LEU A 778 3.32 -18.57 8.72
C LEU A 778 2.85 -19.56 9.80
N ARG A 779 3.15 -20.86 9.66
CA ARG A 779 2.92 -21.81 10.76
C ARG A 779 3.87 -21.59 11.93
N ARG A 780 5.08 -21.13 11.68
CA ARG A 780 6.09 -20.89 12.71
C ARG A 780 5.85 -19.60 13.48
N THR A 781 5.50 -18.48 12.78
CA THR A 781 5.49 -17.12 13.36
C THR A 781 4.15 -16.42 13.32
N ARG A 782 3.25 -16.80 12.44
CA ARG A 782 2.01 -16.06 12.11
C ARG A 782 2.26 -14.72 11.41
N TYR A 783 3.49 -14.38 11.03
CA TYR A 783 3.86 -13.10 10.44
C TYR A 783 4.06 -13.16 8.94
N CYS A 784 3.55 -12.17 8.23
CA CYS A 784 3.86 -11.89 6.82
C CYS A 784 5.06 -10.97 6.77
N PHE A 785 6.24 -11.50 6.46
CA PHE A 785 7.47 -10.73 6.38
C PHE A 785 7.67 -10.09 5.00
N GLU A 786 8.57 -9.11 4.90
CA GLU A 786 8.96 -8.48 3.65
C GLU A 786 9.77 -9.40 2.76
N HIS A 787 10.76 -10.07 3.34
CA HIS A 787 11.76 -10.90 2.64
C HIS A 787 12.21 -12.08 3.50
N PHE A 788 13.07 -12.90 2.92
CA PHE A 788 13.65 -14.08 3.59
C PHE A 788 15.17 -14.04 3.53
N CYS A 789 15.82 -14.25 4.69
CA CYS A 789 17.25 -14.39 4.81
C CYS A 789 17.74 -15.77 4.33
N LEU A 790 18.85 -15.79 3.62
CA LEU A 790 19.42 -17.03 3.08
C LEU A 790 20.10 -17.89 4.15
N SER A 791 20.75 -17.27 5.15
CA SER A 791 21.45 -17.99 6.23
C SER A 791 20.50 -18.76 7.15
N SER A 792 19.34 -18.18 7.44
CA SER A 792 18.35 -18.74 8.38
C SER A 792 17.16 -19.42 7.72
N HIS A 793 16.89 -19.13 6.44
CA HIS A 793 15.66 -19.48 5.73
C HIS A 793 14.39 -18.94 6.43
N GLN A 794 14.50 -17.86 7.17
CA GLN A 794 13.41 -17.23 7.94
C GLN A 794 13.05 -15.88 7.39
N GLY A 795 11.79 -15.49 7.61
CA GLY A 795 11.32 -14.15 7.27
C GLY A 795 12.01 -13.08 8.11
N ALA A 796 12.19 -11.89 7.51
CA ALA A 796 12.80 -10.73 8.11
C ALA A 796 12.14 -9.45 7.58
N GLY A 797 12.49 -8.31 8.17
CA GLY A 797 11.90 -7.01 7.89
C GLY A 797 10.58 -6.82 8.64
N CYS A 798 9.69 -6.01 8.10
CA CYS A 798 8.37 -5.75 8.68
C CYS A 798 7.55 -7.05 8.77
N CYS A 799 6.89 -7.28 9.92
CA CYS A 799 6.26 -8.56 10.21
C CYS A 799 4.79 -8.69 9.74
N HIS A 800 4.20 -7.63 9.20
CA HIS A 800 2.81 -7.62 8.73
C HIS A 800 2.69 -7.12 7.28
N PHE A 801 3.71 -7.36 6.47
CA PHE A 801 3.87 -6.84 5.12
C PHE A 801 3.05 -7.64 4.09
N GLY A 802 1.74 -7.36 4.01
CA GLY A 802 0.83 -8.06 3.09
C GLY A 802 1.07 -7.73 1.61
N GLY A 803 1.65 -6.56 1.29
CA GLY A 803 1.84 -6.10 -0.08
C GLY A 803 2.71 -7.03 -0.92
N LEU A 804 3.92 -7.29 -0.48
CA LEU A 804 4.90 -8.06 -1.25
C LEU A 804 4.75 -9.59 -1.12
N SER A 805 3.86 -10.09 -0.27
CA SER A 805 3.46 -11.50 -0.24
C SER A 805 2.36 -11.84 -1.27
N SER A 806 1.74 -10.83 -1.88
CA SER A 806 0.63 -10.98 -2.82
C SER A 806 0.90 -11.91 -4.01
N PRO A 807 2.11 -11.99 -4.60
CA PRO A 807 2.42 -12.99 -5.63
C PRO A 807 2.16 -14.43 -5.21
N VAL A 808 2.31 -14.75 -3.93
CA VAL A 808 2.07 -16.10 -3.39
C VAL A 808 0.58 -16.47 -3.48
N LEU A 809 -0.32 -15.49 -3.35
CA LEU A 809 -1.76 -15.67 -3.57
C LEU A 809 -2.06 -16.00 -5.04
N ASN A 810 -1.39 -15.34 -6.00
CA ASN A 810 -1.53 -15.65 -7.42
C ASN A 810 -1.02 -17.07 -7.72
N TRP A 811 0.12 -17.47 -7.18
CA TRP A 811 0.66 -18.81 -7.37
C TRP A 811 -0.21 -19.89 -6.72
N PHE A 812 -0.78 -19.63 -5.54
CA PHE A 812 -1.77 -20.53 -4.97
C PHE A 812 -2.96 -20.72 -5.92
N ALA A 813 -3.50 -19.64 -6.47
CA ALA A 813 -4.61 -19.72 -7.42
C ALA A 813 -4.19 -20.45 -8.70
N ALA A 814 -3.02 -20.10 -9.26
CA ALA A 814 -2.52 -20.64 -10.53
C ALA A 814 -2.33 -22.16 -10.54
N TYR A 815 -2.02 -22.77 -9.39
CA TYR A 815 -1.76 -24.20 -9.29
C TYR A 815 -2.81 -24.95 -8.46
N CYS A 816 -3.57 -24.28 -7.61
CA CYS A 816 -4.41 -24.96 -6.59
C CYS A 816 -5.90 -24.63 -6.65
N VAL A 817 -6.34 -23.59 -7.38
CA VAL A 817 -7.77 -23.19 -7.41
C VAL A 817 -8.42 -23.64 -8.70
N LYS A 818 -9.43 -24.54 -8.61
CA LYS A 818 -10.18 -25.05 -9.77
C LYS A 818 -10.81 -23.89 -10.56
N GLY A 819 -10.62 -23.89 -11.89
CA GLY A 819 -11.08 -22.86 -12.81
C GLY A 819 -10.08 -21.72 -13.01
N SER A 820 -8.96 -21.73 -12.30
CA SER A 820 -7.89 -20.73 -12.51
C SER A 820 -7.22 -20.96 -13.86
N PHE A 821 -7.05 -19.86 -14.60
CA PHE A 821 -6.39 -19.78 -15.89
C PHE A 821 -5.28 -18.74 -15.82
N ASN A 822 -4.06 -19.11 -16.20
CA ASN A 822 -2.91 -18.23 -16.19
C ASN A 822 -2.07 -18.43 -17.45
N CYS A 823 -1.46 -17.37 -17.93
CA CYS A 823 -0.68 -17.33 -19.18
C CYS A 823 0.56 -16.42 -19.05
N GLY A 824 1.45 -16.48 -20.02
CA GLY A 824 2.56 -15.55 -20.17
C GLY A 824 2.11 -14.15 -20.59
N TYR A 825 3.06 -13.26 -20.79
CA TYR A 825 2.81 -11.84 -21.10
C TYR A 825 2.14 -11.59 -22.45
N ASP A 826 2.49 -12.39 -23.46
CA ASP A 826 2.06 -12.17 -24.84
C ASP A 826 0.70 -12.80 -25.14
N THR A 827 -0.04 -13.25 -24.12
CA THR A 827 -1.35 -13.90 -24.27
C THR A 827 -2.49 -13.02 -23.76
N TRP A 828 -3.50 -12.79 -24.60
CA TRP A 828 -4.74 -12.09 -24.29
C TRP A 828 -5.94 -13.03 -24.34
N VAL A 829 -6.76 -13.00 -23.30
CA VAL A 829 -7.99 -13.81 -23.21
C VAL A 829 -9.18 -12.98 -23.69
N LEU A 830 -9.69 -13.25 -24.89
CA LEU A 830 -10.80 -12.51 -25.48
C LEU A 830 -12.16 -13.06 -25.05
N GLY A 831 -12.19 -14.32 -24.64
CA GLY A 831 -13.39 -14.96 -24.12
C GLY A 831 -13.05 -16.26 -23.42
N LYS A 832 -13.87 -16.68 -22.44
CA LYS A 832 -13.73 -17.99 -21.78
C LYS A 832 -15.07 -18.52 -21.29
N LYS A 833 -15.24 -19.85 -21.34
CA LYS A 833 -16.45 -20.56 -20.89
C LYS A 833 -16.11 -21.91 -20.27
N ASN A 834 -16.85 -22.28 -19.24
CA ASN A 834 -16.88 -23.63 -18.70
C ASN A 834 -18.25 -24.22 -19.00
N ILE A 835 -18.30 -25.31 -19.75
CA ILE A 835 -19.53 -26.05 -20.08
C ILE A 835 -19.32 -27.50 -19.64
N ALA A 836 -19.99 -27.91 -18.58
CA ALA A 836 -19.76 -29.20 -17.93
C ALA A 836 -18.27 -29.37 -17.55
N ASP A 837 -17.61 -30.41 -18.09
CA ASP A 837 -16.19 -30.71 -17.84
C ASP A 837 -15.26 -30.08 -18.89
N LYS A 838 -15.81 -29.35 -19.88
CA LYS A 838 -15.02 -28.73 -20.95
C LYS A 838 -14.78 -27.26 -20.65
N PHE A 839 -13.51 -26.87 -20.65
CA PHE A 839 -13.08 -25.47 -20.63
C PHE A 839 -12.75 -25.01 -22.04
N THR A 840 -13.19 -23.80 -22.41
CA THR A 840 -12.82 -23.14 -23.66
C THR A 840 -12.35 -21.73 -23.40
N ALA A 841 -11.31 -21.30 -24.11
CA ALA A 841 -10.80 -19.92 -24.11
C ALA A 841 -10.53 -19.46 -25.54
N ASP A 842 -11.02 -18.27 -25.88
CA ASP A 842 -10.65 -17.55 -27.11
C ASP A 842 -9.40 -16.72 -26.80
N LEU A 843 -8.30 -17.05 -27.45
CA LEU A 843 -6.96 -16.50 -27.17
C LEU A 843 -6.42 -15.77 -28.37
N LEU A 844 -5.72 -14.67 -28.08
CA LEU A 844 -4.80 -14.00 -28.99
C LEU A 844 -3.41 -14.05 -28.36
N ILE A 845 -2.48 -14.70 -29.06
CA ILE A 845 -1.11 -14.93 -28.60
C ILE A 845 -0.16 -14.16 -29.51
N GLU A 846 0.52 -13.17 -28.96
CA GLU A 846 1.51 -12.37 -29.69
C GLU A 846 2.90 -13.06 -29.63
N GLY A 847 3.94 -12.42 -30.18
CA GLY A 847 5.30 -12.91 -30.23
C GLY A 847 5.72 -13.33 -31.66
N ASP A 848 6.83 -14.04 -31.76
CA ASP A 848 7.44 -14.39 -33.05
C ASP A 848 7.01 -15.79 -33.50
N GLU A 849 7.08 -15.98 -34.83
CA GLU A 849 6.79 -17.26 -35.45
C GLU A 849 7.82 -18.32 -35.03
N GLY A 850 7.35 -19.51 -34.68
CA GLY A 850 8.20 -20.62 -34.19
C GLY A 850 8.39 -20.62 -32.68
N GLU A 851 8.08 -19.53 -31.97
CA GLU A 851 8.07 -19.50 -30.51
C GLU A 851 6.82 -20.16 -29.92
N GLN A 852 6.92 -20.55 -28.66
CA GLN A 852 5.84 -21.20 -27.92
C GLN A 852 5.64 -20.52 -26.55
N THR A 853 4.45 -20.66 -26.03
CA THR A 853 4.06 -20.21 -24.66
C THR A 853 3.36 -21.35 -23.92
N THR A 854 3.44 -21.32 -22.60
CA THR A 854 2.72 -22.24 -21.72
C THR A 854 1.51 -21.59 -21.09
N ILE A 855 0.37 -22.26 -21.16
CA ILE A 855 -0.87 -21.90 -20.47
C ILE A 855 -1.07 -22.84 -19.29
N LEU A 856 -1.44 -22.30 -18.13
CA LEU A 856 -1.83 -23.06 -16.93
C LEU A 856 -3.35 -23.02 -16.80
N TYR A 857 -3.95 -24.20 -16.57
CA TYR A 857 -5.37 -24.32 -16.22
C TYR A 857 -5.60 -25.37 -15.15
N VAL A 858 -6.29 -25.00 -14.08
CA VAL A 858 -6.57 -25.91 -12.96
C VAL A 858 -7.99 -26.48 -13.12
N ASN A 859 -8.11 -27.74 -13.52
CA ASN A 859 -9.38 -28.44 -13.58
C ASN A 859 -9.58 -29.49 -12.48
N GLY A 860 -8.52 -29.81 -11.72
CA GLY A 860 -8.52 -30.79 -10.64
C GLY A 860 -8.35 -32.24 -11.12
N ALA A 861 -8.19 -32.50 -12.41
CA ALA A 861 -7.97 -33.82 -12.96
C ALA A 861 -6.49 -34.23 -13.01
N ASN A 862 -6.18 -35.51 -12.95
CA ASN A 862 -4.81 -36.02 -13.03
C ASN A 862 -4.30 -36.08 -14.48
N LYS A 863 -5.19 -36.14 -15.48
CA LYS A 863 -4.86 -36.12 -16.90
C LYS A 863 -5.89 -35.29 -17.67
N SER A 864 -5.41 -34.64 -18.73
CA SER A 864 -6.27 -33.85 -19.61
C SER A 864 -5.77 -33.87 -21.03
N LYS A 865 -6.69 -33.65 -21.98
CA LYS A 865 -6.39 -33.39 -23.38
C LYS A 865 -6.66 -31.94 -23.69
N ALA A 866 -5.84 -31.36 -24.57
CA ALA A 866 -6.05 -30.03 -25.09
C ALA A 866 -6.04 -30.01 -26.62
N SER A 867 -6.87 -29.14 -27.20
CA SER A 867 -6.84 -28.81 -28.61
C SER A 867 -6.88 -27.29 -28.82
N PHE A 868 -6.20 -26.83 -29.85
CA PHE A 868 -6.22 -25.45 -30.29
C PHE A 868 -6.66 -25.37 -31.74
N ASN A 869 -7.75 -24.64 -31.99
CA ASN A 869 -8.43 -24.60 -33.30
C ASN A 869 -8.75 -26.03 -33.84
N GLY A 870 -9.18 -26.94 -32.96
CA GLY A 870 -9.53 -28.32 -33.29
C GLY A 870 -8.33 -29.27 -33.49
N LYS A 871 -7.09 -28.77 -33.45
CA LYS A 871 -5.87 -29.60 -33.50
C LYS A 871 -5.36 -29.93 -32.10
N THR A 872 -5.00 -31.19 -31.87
CA THR A 872 -4.42 -31.62 -30.60
C THR A 872 -3.10 -30.89 -30.35
N VAL A 873 -2.90 -30.37 -29.12
CA VAL A 873 -1.69 -29.68 -28.69
C VAL A 873 -1.12 -30.36 -27.44
N PRO A 874 0.19 -30.18 -27.15
CA PRO A 874 0.81 -30.76 -25.97
C PRO A 874 0.11 -30.29 -24.70
N CYS A 875 -0.23 -31.24 -23.84
CA CYS A 875 -0.89 -31.01 -22.53
C CYS A 875 -0.33 -31.99 -21.53
N SER A 876 0.23 -31.49 -20.44
CA SER A 876 0.76 -32.28 -19.34
C SER A 876 0.13 -31.86 -18.01
N THR A 877 0.15 -32.76 -17.01
CA THR A 877 -0.32 -32.50 -15.66
C THR A 877 0.77 -32.91 -14.69
N VAL A 878 1.84 -32.10 -14.61
CA VAL A 878 2.98 -32.39 -13.75
C VAL A 878 2.65 -32.07 -12.28
N PHE A 879 1.95 -30.98 -12.03
CA PHE A 879 1.37 -30.70 -10.71
C PHE A 879 -0.07 -31.23 -10.65
N PRO A 880 -0.45 -32.01 -9.63
CA PRO A 880 -1.76 -32.67 -9.60
C PRO A 880 -2.92 -31.70 -9.70
N GLY A 881 -3.76 -31.86 -10.72
CA GLY A 881 -4.94 -31.02 -10.97
C GLY A 881 -4.68 -29.77 -11.79
N CYS A 882 -3.44 -29.46 -12.17
CA CYS A 882 -3.07 -28.31 -13.00
C CYS A 882 -2.54 -28.79 -14.35
N CYS A 883 -3.16 -28.37 -15.45
CA CYS A 883 -2.74 -28.63 -16.82
C CYS A 883 -1.75 -27.57 -17.29
N GLU A 884 -0.67 -28.03 -17.92
CA GLU A 884 0.32 -27.22 -18.64
C GLU A 884 0.10 -27.46 -20.14
N VAL A 885 -0.38 -26.47 -20.87
CA VAL A 885 -0.69 -26.58 -22.30
C VAL A 885 0.27 -25.71 -23.09
N VAL A 886 0.93 -26.29 -24.08
CA VAL A 886 1.88 -25.57 -24.95
C VAL A 886 1.19 -25.12 -26.21
N LEU A 887 1.27 -23.81 -26.51
CA LEU A 887 0.66 -23.17 -27.69
C LEU A 887 1.71 -22.38 -28.48
N PRO A 888 1.54 -22.30 -29.84
CA PRO A 888 2.39 -21.46 -30.65
C PRO A 888 2.11 -19.98 -30.41
N LYS A 889 3.14 -19.16 -30.39
CA LYS A 889 3.02 -17.70 -30.44
C LYS A 889 2.62 -17.24 -31.86
N LYS A 890 2.31 -15.95 -32.04
CA LYS A 890 1.79 -15.36 -33.29
C LYS A 890 0.55 -16.09 -33.82
N SER A 891 -0.36 -16.42 -32.91
CA SER A 891 -1.55 -17.20 -33.23
C SER A 891 -2.80 -16.68 -32.52
N SER A 892 -3.97 -17.05 -33.01
CA SER A 892 -5.26 -16.76 -32.39
C SER A 892 -6.23 -17.90 -32.57
N GLY A 893 -7.16 -18.07 -31.64
CA GLY A 893 -8.21 -19.07 -31.76
C GLY A 893 -8.68 -19.67 -30.44
N ILE A 894 -9.41 -20.79 -30.58
CA ILE A 894 -10.09 -21.45 -29.47
C ILE A 894 -9.21 -22.56 -28.90
N LEU A 895 -8.83 -22.38 -27.64
CA LEU A 895 -8.25 -23.43 -26.80
C LEU A 895 -9.39 -24.21 -26.14
N GLU A 896 -9.34 -25.53 -26.21
CA GLU A 896 -10.25 -26.42 -25.50
C GLU A 896 -9.44 -27.35 -24.61
N ILE A 897 -9.88 -27.52 -23.33
CA ILE A 897 -9.26 -28.45 -22.37
C ILE A 897 -10.36 -29.35 -21.80
N ILE A 898 -10.16 -30.68 -21.85
CA ILE A 898 -11.09 -31.69 -21.38
C ILE A 898 -10.35 -32.64 -20.44
N PRO A 899 -10.84 -32.88 -19.20
CA PRO A 899 -10.24 -33.91 -18.34
C PRO A 899 -10.41 -35.29 -18.95
N GLU A 900 -9.40 -36.14 -18.87
CA GLU A 900 -9.51 -37.56 -19.17
C GLU A 900 -10.12 -38.28 -17.97
N LYS A 901 -11.08 -39.18 -18.26
CA LYS A 901 -11.73 -39.99 -17.22
C LYS A 901 -10.80 -41.07 -16.68
#